data_1cdf1a13b33bd128b8965373a3fb8f5c
#
_entry.id   1cdf1a13b33bd128b8965373a3fb8f5c
#
_cell.length_a   1.000
_cell.length_b   1.000
_cell.length_c   1.000
_cell.angle_alpha   90.00
_cell.angle_beta   90.00
_cell.angle_gamma   90.00
#
_symmetry.space_group_name_H-M   'P 1'
#
loop_
_entity.id
_entity.type
_entity.pdbx_description
1 polymer ?
#
loop_
_entity_poly.entity_id
_entity_poly.type
_entity_poly.pdbx_seq_one_letter_code
_entity_poly.pdbx_strand_id
1 'polypeptide(L)'
;MGIGAAAIILFSQCNAPQKKETIGSPITQPTVEKVKKQLVEKYGEAEKFRIDRGVSQAASLWRTTDGTETEFENFCAENFVSGEAEVKTLFDKLSYGFEILNGYFLRISKDLMRPLHLDWGPVTNVDMIFGGFSAGAHLSEDLFTNKIAFITALNFPNYSLKEKTEQGESWNRLQWAYARMGDMFTSRIPAELVQNYSKFSTEADTYISEYNIQLGKLVNDKGENLFPADLKLISHWGLRDEIKSQYANGESGIESQKMIYQVMKRIIDQSIPLDVINSDKLTWNPYSNEVTENGVKVEAKPEPDTRYQQVVNLFGALKAMDEFNPTMPTYIQRQFEGNFEIPVEDVEALFTAFVSSKEVREAGKLISKRLGRELQPYDIWYDGFKSRSSIPAEKLDAATAKRFTSAAAYEKEIPAMLVNLGWSKEKANFFGEKIKVEGSRGAGHAWGGEMREDVALLRTRITGSGMNYKGFNIAMHEFGHTVEQTITLHDVDYYTMHGVPNTAFTEALAFVFQKRDLDVLGIKDNNPEKEHLMALDNLWSCYEIMGVSLVDISLWKWLYANPNATPAQVKEMTITIAKDVWNKYYADVFGTKDETILAIYSHMIDNPLYLSAYPLGHLIDFQLEKQFQGKNFATEVQRIFEQGRLIPQLWMKGGVGQPLAIEPTLEAAAKALEVIK
;
A
#
# COMPACT_ATOMS: atom_id res chain seq x y z
N MET A 1 -48.22 7.89 21.50
CA MET A 1 -48.70 6.56 21.06
C MET A 1 -48.47 6.46 19.57
N GLY A 2 -47.66 5.55 19.13
CA GLY A 2 -47.33 5.34 17.72
C GLY A 2 -46.10 4.41 17.65
N ILE A 3 -46.35 3.11 17.84
CA ILE A 3 -45.33 2.06 17.81
C ILE A 3 -45.00 1.79 16.34
N GLY A 4 -43.81 2.16 15.89
CA GLY A 4 -43.26 1.76 14.61
C GLY A 4 -42.55 0.43 14.76
N ALA A 5 -43.15 -0.65 14.24
CA ALA A 5 -42.56 -1.97 14.20
C ALA A 5 -41.34 -1.97 13.25
N ALA A 6 -40.14 -2.19 13.78
CA ALA A 6 -38.97 -2.51 13.01
C ALA A 6 -39.14 -3.95 12.48
N ALA A 7 -39.28 -4.10 11.18
CA ALA A 7 -39.27 -5.39 10.52
C ALA A 7 -37.82 -5.90 10.50
N ILE A 8 -37.52 -6.82 11.40
CA ILE A 8 -36.32 -7.64 11.35
C ILE A 8 -36.53 -8.64 10.22
N ILE A 9 -35.93 -8.39 9.06
CA ILE A 9 -35.85 -9.38 7.99
C ILE A 9 -34.76 -10.37 8.43
N LEU A 10 -35.16 -11.46 9.07
CA LEU A 10 -34.38 -12.65 9.28
C LEU A 10 -34.15 -13.30 7.90
N PHE A 11 -32.99 -13.08 7.31
CA PHE A 11 -32.50 -14.01 6.29
C PHE A 11 -32.23 -15.35 6.98
N SER A 12 -33.18 -16.25 6.93
CA SER A 12 -32.93 -17.65 7.22
C SER A 12 -32.04 -18.18 6.10
N GLN A 13 -30.73 -18.24 6.38
CA GLN A 13 -29.80 -19.04 5.58
C GLN A 13 -30.33 -20.48 5.64
N CYS A 14 -30.71 -21.03 4.50
CA CYS A 14 -30.84 -22.45 4.32
C CYS A 14 -29.45 -23.08 4.47
N ASN A 15 -29.08 -23.42 5.70
CA ASN A 15 -27.93 -24.26 5.97
C ASN A 15 -28.26 -25.69 5.49
N ALA A 16 -28.08 -25.94 4.20
CA ALA A 16 -27.75 -27.30 3.77
C ALA A 16 -26.38 -27.62 4.39
N PRO A 17 -26.16 -28.79 5.02
CA PRO A 17 -24.86 -29.14 5.55
C PRO A 17 -23.87 -29.15 4.39
N GLN A 18 -23.04 -28.12 4.30
CA GLN A 18 -21.92 -28.11 3.39
C GLN A 18 -21.01 -29.28 3.83
N LYS A 19 -20.87 -30.28 2.98
CA LYS A 19 -19.80 -31.28 3.13
C LYS A 19 -18.52 -30.48 3.22
N LYS A 20 -17.76 -30.61 4.32
CA LYS A 20 -16.39 -30.13 4.38
C LYS A 20 -15.69 -30.70 3.15
N GLU A 21 -15.38 -29.84 2.19
CA GLU A 21 -14.55 -30.23 1.05
C GLU A 21 -13.21 -30.69 1.61
N THR A 22 -12.80 -31.88 1.24
CA THR A 22 -11.47 -32.40 1.57
C THR A 22 -10.45 -31.54 0.83
N ILE A 23 -9.61 -30.83 1.58
CA ILE A 23 -8.49 -30.08 1.06
C ILE A 23 -7.50 -31.11 0.51
N GLY A 24 -7.40 -31.19 -0.80
CA GLY A 24 -6.54 -32.12 -1.52
C GLY A 24 -7.16 -32.52 -2.86
N SER A 25 -6.31 -32.63 -3.85
CA SER A 25 -6.75 -33.11 -5.17
C SER A 25 -7.14 -34.60 -5.09
N PRO A 26 -8.29 -34.97 -5.68
CA PRO A 26 -8.64 -36.36 -5.85
C PRO A 26 -7.86 -37.06 -6.98
N ILE A 27 -7.06 -36.28 -7.76
CA ILE A 27 -6.31 -36.80 -8.90
C ILE A 27 -5.03 -37.48 -8.40
N THR A 28 -4.90 -38.75 -8.67
CA THR A 28 -3.73 -39.52 -8.21
C THR A 28 -2.50 -39.26 -9.09
N GLN A 29 -1.32 -39.45 -8.50
CA GLN A 29 -0.07 -39.30 -9.25
C GLN A 29 0.04 -40.22 -10.48
N PRO A 30 -0.40 -41.51 -10.42
CA PRO A 30 -0.47 -42.33 -11.63
C PRO A 30 -1.31 -41.77 -12.75
N THR A 31 -2.44 -41.13 -12.44
CA THR A 31 -3.30 -40.45 -13.43
C THR A 31 -2.59 -39.22 -14.02
N VAL A 32 -1.94 -38.41 -13.20
CA VAL A 32 -1.13 -37.28 -13.66
C VAL A 32 -0.06 -37.72 -14.66
N GLU A 33 0.72 -38.75 -14.32
CA GLU A 33 1.79 -39.25 -15.20
C GLU A 33 1.26 -39.90 -16.48
N LYS A 34 0.11 -40.59 -16.39
CA LYS A 34 -0.57 -41.14 -17.57
C LYS A 34 -0.98 -40.02 -18.54
N VAL A 35 -1.62 -38.96 -18.04
CA VAL A 35 -2.05 -37.82 -18.85
C VAL A 35 -0.86 -37.11 -19.51
N LYS A 36 0.19 -36.84 -18.73
CA LYS A 36 1.44 -36.25 -19.26
C LYS A 36 1.98 -37.07 -20.43
N LYS A 37 2.10 -38.40 -20.25
CA LYS A 37 2.60 -39.30 -21.28
C LYS A 37 1.74 -39.23 -22.56
N GLN A 38 0.41 -39.31 -22.42
CA GLN A 38 -0.52 -39.26 -23.53
C GLN A 38 -0.41 -37.92 -24.31
N LEU A 39 -0.28 -36.80 -23.60
CA LEU A 39 -0.15 -35.51 -24.25
C LEU A 39 1.21 -35.34 -24.93
N VAL A 40 2.31 -35.83 -24.34
CA VAL A 40 3.63 -35.84 -25.00
C VAL A 40 3.64 -36.73 -26.26
N GLU A 41 3.02 -37.92 -26.18
CA GLU A 41 2.84 -38.80 -27.35
C GLU A 41 2.06 -38.12 -28.49
N LYS A 42 1.04 -37.30 -28.14
CA LYS A 42 0.18 -36.61 -29.10
C LYS A 42 0.84 -35.35 -29.70
N TYR A 43 1.55 -34.55 -28.88
CA TYR A 43 2.02 -33.22 -29.24
C TYR A 43 3.55 -33.11 -29.38
N GLY A 44 4.29 -34.13 -28.95
CA GLY A 44 5.75 -34.21 -29.07
C GLY A 44 6.53 -33.67 -27.89
N GLU A 45 7.83 -34.00 -27.86
CA GLU A 45 8.76 -33.65 -26.75
C GLU A 45 8.98 -32.13 -26.63
N ALA A 46 8.78 -31.34 -27.69
CA ALA A 46 8.89 -29.89 -27.61
C ALA A 46 7.88 -29.26 -26.63
N GLU A 47 6.73 -29.86 -26.45
CA GLU A 47 5.68 -29.40 -25.50
C GLU A 47 5.83 -29.97 -24.08
N LYS A 48 6.78 -30.86 -23.86
CA LYS A 48 6.92 -31.61 -22.62
C LYS A 48 6.94 -30.71 -21.37
N PHE A 49 7.68 -29.64 -21.39
CA PHE A 49 7.76 -28.72 -20.25
C PHE A 49 6.40 -28.11 -19.91
N ARG A 50 5.66 -27.63 -20.91
CA ARG A 50 4.32 -27.06 -20.73
C ARG A 50 3.32 -28.12 -20.27
N ILE A 51 3.38 -29.33 -20.85
CA ILE A 51 2.54 -30.47 -20.46
C ILE A 51 2.81 -30.85 -19.00
N ASP A 52 4.07 -31.07 -18.61
CA ASP A 52 4.44 -31.48 -17.28
C ASP A 52 3.97 -30.48 -16.22
N ARG A 53 4.16 -29.18 -16.46
CA ARG A 53 3.71 -28.10 -15.58
C ARG A 53 2.19 -27.96 -15.58
N GLY A 54 1.58 -27.79 -16.73
CA GLY A 54 0.16 -27.53 -16.85
C GLY A 54 -0.72 -28.65 -16.28
N VAL A 55 -0.40 -29.92 -16.56
CA VAL A 55 -1.13 -31.05 -15.99
C VAL A 55 -0.99 -31.11 -14.49
N SER A 56 0.23 -30.87 -13.96
CA SER A 56 0.45 -30.85 -12.50
C SER A 56 -0.29 -29.70 -11.81
N GLN A 57 -0.29 -28.49 -12.41
CA GLN A 57 -1.03 -27.34 -11.90
C GLN A 57 -2.54 -27.58 -11.87
N ALA A 58 -3.11 -28.04 -13.00
CA ALA A 58 -4.52 -28.35 -13.10
C ALA A 58 -4.93 -29.44 -12.09
N ALA A 59 -4.13 -30.51 -11.98
CA ALA A 59 -4.38 -31.58 -11.02
C ALA A 59 -4.38 -31.09 -9.59
N SER A 60 -3.42 -30.25 -9.18
CA SER A 60 -3.30 -29.77 -7.80
C SER A 60 -4.50 -28.92 -7.34
N LEU A 61 -5.18 -28.26 -8.28
CA LEU A 61 -6.34 -27.41 -8.04
C LEU A 61 -7.69 -28.14 -8.20
N TRP A 62 -7.66 -29.36 -8.79
CA TRP A 62 -8.87 -30.15 -9.04
C TRP A 62 -9.46 -30.68 -7.74
N ARG A 63 -10.75 -30.52 -7.55
CA ARG A 63 -11.54 -31.02 -6.40
C ARG A 63 -12.54 -32.10 -6.83
N THR A 64 -13.08 -32.82 -5.88
CA THR A 64 -14.12 -33.84 -6.16
C THR A 64 -15.38 -33.28 -6.83
N THR A 65 -15.66 -32.01 -6.60
CA THR A 65 -16.77 -31.28 -7.23
C THR A 65 -16.53 -30.97 -8.70
N ASP A 66 -15.27 -30.99 -9.16
CA ASP A 66 -14.92 -30.69 -10.56
C ASP A 66 -15.02 -31.91 -11.46
N GLY A 67 -15.01 -33.11 -10.89
CA GLY A 67 -15.16 -34.38 -11.61
C GLY A 67 -14.20 -35.47 -11.14
N THR A 68 -14.38 -36.65 -11.70
CA THR A 68 -13.60 -37.87 -11.49
C THR A 68 -12.22 -37.79 -12.18
N GLU A 69 -11.34 -38.72 -11.92
CA GLU A 69 -10.06 -38.89 -12.62
C GLU A 69 -10.23 -39.03 -14.14
N THR A 70 -11.24 -39.82 -14.57
CA THR A 70 -11.53 -39.98 -16.01
C THR A 70 -11.97 -38.67 -16.65
N GLU A 71 -12.78 -37.86 -15.95
CA GLU A 71 -13.18 -36.54 -16.43
C GLU A 71 -11.99 -35.57 -16.48
N PHE A 72 -11.04 -35.66 -15.53
CA PHE A 72 -9.80 -34.92 -15.57
C PHE A 72 -8.92 -35.33 -16.77
N GLU A 73 -8.76 -36.63 -17.05
CA GLU A 73 -8.03 -37.13 -18.22
C GLU A 73 -8.63 -36.56 -19.53
N ASN A 74 -9.95 -36.67 -19.68
CA ASN A 74 -10.65 -36.14 -20.85
C ASN A 74 -10.51 -34.62 -20.95
N PHE A 75 -10.66 -33.91 -19.85
CA PHE A 75 -10.47 -32.46 -19.81
C PHE A 75 -9.08 -32.04 -20.32
N CYS A 76 -8.02 -32.66 -19.84
CA CYS A 76 -6.66 -32.35 -20.30
C CYS A 76 -6.46 -32.68 -21.79
N ALA A 77 -6.98 -33.81 -22.27
CA ALA A 77 -6.86 -34.24 -23.66
C ALA A 77 -7.59 -33.32 -24.65
N GLU A 78 -8.70 -32.71 -24.22
CA GLU A 78 -9.54 -31.83 -25.03
C GLU A 78 -9.10 -30.36 -24.97
N ASN A 79 -8.50 -29.92 -23.86
CA ASN A 79 -8.25 -28.51 -23.59
C ASN A 79 -6.76 -28.10 -23.60
N PHE A 80 -5.81 -29.05 -23.70
CA PHE A 80 -4.42 -28.68 -23.93
C PHE A 80 -4.23 -28.21 -25.37
N VAL A 81 -3.65 -27.03 -25.54
CA VAL A 81 -3.42 -26.37 -26.83
C VAL A 81 -1.93 -26.40 -27.16
N SER A 82 -1.59 -26.85 -28.36
CA SER A 82 -0.23 -26.90 -28.91
C SER A 82 -0.12 -25.99 -30.11
N GLY A 83 1.09 -25.50 -30.37
CA GLY A 83 1.37 -24.57 -31.47
C GLY A 83 1.30 -23.10 -31.06
N GLU A 84 2.29 -22.32 -31.52
CA GLU A 84 2.44 -20.91 -31.11
C GLU A 84 1.21 -20.05 -31.45
N ALA A 85 0.62 -20.22 -32.63
CA ALA A 85 -0.53 -19.44 -33.10
C ALA A 85 -1.79 -19.75 -32.29
N GLU A 86 -2.03 -21.01 -31.99
CA GLU A 86 -3.18 -21.49 -31.23
C GLU A 86 -3.07 -21.07 -29.75
N VAL A 87 -1.88 -21.19 -29.16
CA VAL A 87 -1.60 -20.71 -27.78
C VAL A 87 -1.80 -19.19 -27.68
N LYS A 88 -1.30 -18.44 -28.66
CA LYS A 88 -1.52 -16.98 -28.71
C LYS A 88 -3.00 -16.62 -28.83
N THR A 89 -3.74 -17.37 -29.66
CA THR A 89 -5.19 -17.17 -29.80
C THR A 89 -5.93 -17.45 -28.49
N LEU A 90 -5.57 -18.52 -27.77
CA LEU A 90 -6.11 -18.82 -26.44
C LEU A 90 -5.76 -17.71 -25.44
N PHE A 91 -4.49 -17.29 -25.42
CA PHE A 91 -4.03 -16.20 -24.56
C PHE A 91 -4.84 -14.91 -24.77
N ASP A 92 -5.04 -14.49 -26.02
CA ASP A 92 -5.77 -13.27 -26.34
C ASP A 92 -7.23 -13.30 -25.87
N LYS A 93 -7.89 -14.46 -26.05
CA LYS A 93 -9.27 -14.66 -25.56
C LYS A 93 -9.37 -14.60 -24.05
N LEU A 94 -8.48 -15.29 -23.32
CA LEU A 94 -8.45 -15.29 -21.87
C LEU A 94 -8.10 -13.91 -21.34
N SER A 95 -7.07 -13.28 -21.89
CA SER A 95 -6.60 -11.95 -21.51
C SER A 95 -7.71 -10.91 -21.62
N TYR A 96 -8.43 -10.89 -22.76
CA TYR A 96 -9.59 -10.01 -22.97
C TYR A 96 -10.72 -10.31 -21.96
N GLY A 97 -11.04 -11.60 -21.77
CA GLY A 97 -12.08 -12.00 -20.81
C GLY A 97 -11.77 -11.56 -19.37
N PHE A 98 -10.52 -11.71 -18.94
CA PHE A 98 -10.08 -11.28 -17.61
C PHE A 98 -10.08 -9.76 -17.46
N GLU A 99 -9.64 -9.00 -18.49
CA GLU A 99 -9.75 -7.54 -18.49
C GLU A 99 -11.19 -7.08 -18.21
N ILE A 100 -12.15 -7.62 -18.95
CA ILE A 100 -13.56 -7.26 -18.81
C ILE A 100 -14.13 -7.66 -17.44
N LEU A 101 -13.87 -8.88 -16.99
CA LEU A 101 -14.38 -9.36 -15.70
C LEU A 101 -13.81 -8.55 -14.54
N ASN A 102 -12.51 -8.40 -14.47
CA ASN A 102 -11.83 -7.65 -13.41
C ASN A 102 -12.29 -6.19 -13.40
N GLY A 103 -12.43 -5.57 -14.58
CA GLY A 103 -12.90 -4.21 -14.70
C GLY A 103 -14.33 -4.02 -14.15
N TYR A 104 -15.27 -4.89 -14.49
CA TYR A 104 -16.63 -4.77 -13.96
C TYR A 104 -16.69 -4.99 -12.45
N PHE A 105 -15.98 -6.00 -11.91
CA PHE A 105 -15.93 -6.22 -10.46
C PHE A 105 -15.27 -5.06 -9.72
N LEU A 106 -14.21 -4.47 -10.30
CA LEU A 106 -13.58 -3.29 -9.73
C LEU A 106 -14.52 -2.08 -9.72
N ARG A 107 -15.30 -1.84 -10.81
CA ARG A 107 -16.30 -0.77 -10.86
C ARG A 107 -17.36 -0.94 -9.76
N ILE A 108 -17.89 -2.16 -9.58
CA ILE A 108 -18.86 -2.45 -8.52
C ILE A 108 -18.22 -2.17 -7.14
N SER A 109 -17.00 -2.65 -6.90
CA SER A 109 -16.30 -2.41 -5.64
C SER A 109 -16.09 -0.92 -5.37
N LYS A 110 -15.68 -0.13 -6.38
CA LYS A 110 -15.55 1.32 -6.26
C LYS A 110 -16.85 1.99 -5.87
N ASP A 111 -17.96 1.60 -6.49
CA ASP A 111 -19.28 2.17 -6.19
C ASP A 111 -19.75 1.82 -4.78
N LEU A 112 -19.57 0.59 -4.32
CA LEU A 112 -19.91 0.15 -2.97
C LEU A 112 -19.07 0.86 -1.89
N MET A 113 -17.82 1.17 -2.19
CA MET A 113 -16.90 1.84 -1.25
C MET A 113 -17.01 3.39 -1.27
N ARG A 114 -17.72 4.00 -2.22
CA ARG A 114 -17.83 5.47 -2.32
C ARG A 114 -18.28 6.16 -1.02
N PRO A 115 -19.29 5.69 -0.28
CA PRO A 115 -19.70 6.33 0.97
C PRO A 115 -18.63 6.31 2.06
N LEU A 116 -17.72 5.31 2.04
CA LEU A 116 -16.61 5.19 2.97
C LEU A 116 -15.43 6.08 2.58
N HIS A 117 -15.20 6.29 1.29
CA HIS A 117 -14.06 7.02 0.77
C HIS A 117 -14.30 8.51 0.52
N LEU A 118 -15.55 8.90 0.23
CA LEU A 118 -15.92 10.29 -0.09
C LEU A 118 -16.57 10.98 1.11
N ASP A 119 -16.38 12.28 1.23
CA ASP A 119 -16.96 13.08 2.32
C ASP A 119 -18.43 13.42 2.04
N TRP A 120 -19.29 12.40 2.15
CA TRP A 120 -20.76 12.49 1.94
C TRP A 120 -21.56 12.58 3.23
N GLY A 121 -20.94 12.90 4.36
CA GLY A 121 -21.56 12.91 5.67
C GLY A 121 -21.16 11.68 6.52
N PRO A 122 -21.79 11.44 7.66
CA PRO A 122 -21.45 10.34 8.57
C PRO A 122 -21.58 8.97 7.92
N VAL A 123 -20.61 8.08 8.17
CA VAL A 123 -20.70 6.68 7.77
C VAL A 123 -21.78 5.98 8.57
N THR A 124 -22.63 5.23 7.90
CA THR A 124 -23.72 4.45 8.50
C THR A 124 -23.38 2.95 8.52
N ASN A 125 -24.10 2.18 9.34
CA ASN A 125 -23.98 0.72 9.33
C ASN A 125 -24.30 0.10 7.95
N VAL A 126 -25.14 0.73 7.16
CA VAL A 126 -25.47 0.28 5.79
C VAL A 126 -24.27 0.48 4.87
N ASP A 127 -23.59 1.63 4.98
CA ASP A 127 -22.36 1.90 4.22
C ASP A 127 -21.26 0.88 4.55
N MET A 128 -21.13 0.51 5.83
CA MET A 128 -20.19 -0.52 6.28
C MET A 128 -20.50 -1.91 5.70
N ILE A 129 -21.78 -2.28 5.64
CA ILE A 129 -22.21 -3.57 5.04
C ILE A 129 -21.88 -3.60 3.55
N PHE A 130 -22.18 -2.56 2.81
CA PHE A 130 -21.91 -2.50 1.37
C PHE A 130 -20.42 -2.34 1.08
N GLY A 131 -19.71 -1.48 1.79
CA GLY A 131 -18.28 -1.30 1.62
C GLY A 131 -17.46 -2.55 1.99
N GLY A 132 -17.91 -3.32 3.00
CA GLY A 132 -17.31 -4.59 3.37
C GLY A 132 -17.68 -5.78 2.47
N PHE A 133 -18.58 -5.58 1.48
CA PHE A 133 -18.98 -6.64 0.56
C PHE A 133 -18.02 -6.74 -0.62
N SER A 134 -17.36 -7.90 -0.76
CA SER A 134 -16.54 -8.23 -1.93
C SER A 134 -17.41 -8.76 -3.06
N ALA A 135 -17.70 -7.93 -4.05
CA ALA A 135 -18.48 -8.34 -5.22
C ALA A 135 -17.80 -9.46 -6.03
N GLY A 136 -16.45 -9.48 -6.04
CA GLY A 136 -15.64 -10.47 -6.73
C GLY A 136 -15.33 -11.74 -5.93
N ALA A 137 -15.82 -11.90 -4.70
CA ALA A 137 -15.44 -13.04 -3.84
C ALA A 137 -15.71 -14.41 -4.48
N HIS A 138 -16.80 -14.55 -5.23
CA HIS A 138 -17.17 -15.78 -5.93
C HIS A 138 -16.51 -15.95 -7.30
N LEU A 139 -15.86 -14.92 -7.85
CA LEU A 139 -15.31 -14.93 -9.22
C LEU A 139 -14.33 -16.09 -9.43
N SER A 140 -13.43 -16.32 -8.48
CA SER A 140 -12.47 -17.42 -8.57
C SER A 140 -13.16 -18.79 -8.61
N GLU A 141 -14.15 -19.03 -7.75
CA GLU A 141 -14.91 -20.29 -7.73
C GLU A 141 -15.69 -20.49 -9.02
N ASP A 142 -16.30 -19.43 -9.57
CA ASP A 142 -17.03 -19.47 -10.84
C ASP A 142 -16.10 -19.81 -12.01
N LEU A 143 -14.89 -19.25 -12.03
CA LEU A 143 -13.89 -19.56 -13.06
C LEU A 143 -13.40 -21.01 -12.98
N PHE A 144 -13.28 -21.59 -11.78
CA PHE A 144 -13.00 -23.02 -11.60
C PHE A 144 -14.20 -23.89 -12.01
N THR A 145 -15.41 -23.54 -11.59
CA THR A 145 -16.64 -24.28 -11.94
C THR A 145 -16.84 -24.36 -13.45
N ASN A 146 -16.62 -23.23 -14.14
CA ASN A 146 -16.73 -23.13 -15.60
C ASN A 146 -15.45 -23.59 -16.33
N LYS A 147 -14.47 -24.19 -15.64
CA LYS A 147 -13.21 -24.73 -16.15
C LYS A 147 -12.24 -23.71 -16.75
N ILE A 148 -12.52 -22.41 -16.74
CA ILE A 148 -11.65 -21.36 -17.28
C ILE A 148 -10.32 -21.32 -16.54
N ALA A 149 -10.35 -21.39 -15.21
CA ALA A 149 -9.15 -21.43 -14.38
C ALA A 149 -8.28 -22.66 -14.70
N PHE A 150 -8.90 -23.83 -14.93
CA PHE A 150 -8.16 -25.04 -15.31
C PHE A 150 -7.58 -24.97 -16.71
N ILE A 151 -8.31 -24.38 -17.69
CA ILE A 151 -7.77 -24.13 -19.04
C ILE A 151 -6.54 -23.22 -18.95
N THR A 152 -6.61 -22.18 -18.13
CA THR A 152 -5.48 -21.27 -17.91
C THR A 152 -4.29 -22.02 -17.28
N ALA A 153 -4.51 -22.72 -16.16
CA ALA A 153 -3.47 -23.47 -15.46
C ALA A 153 -2.84 -24.58 -16.33
N LEU A 154 -3.63 -25.24 -17.18
CA LEU A 154 -3.17 -26.30 -18.07
C LEU A 154 -2.24 -25.77 -19.18
N ASN A 155 -2.49 -24.56 -19.69
CA ASN A 155 -1.81 -24.05 -20.87
C ASN A 155 -0.72 -23.02 -20.58
N PHE A 156 -0.75 -22.34 -19.43
CA PHE A 156 0.22 -21.32 -19.05
C PHE A 156 0.93 -21.71 -17.76
N PRO A 157 2.21 -22.14 -17.85
CA PRO A 157 3.00 -22.51 -16.69
C PRO A 157 3.16 -21.37 -15.69
N ASN A 158 2.95 -21.65 -14.42
CA ASN A 158 3.37 -20.78 -13.34
C ASN A 158 4.87 -20.99 -13.06
N TYR A 159 5.59 -19.90 -12.84
CA TYR A 159 7.00 -19.90 -12.50
C TYR A 159 7.19 -19.35 -11.08
N SER A 160 8.00 -20.02 -10.27
CA SER A 160 8.43 -19.49 -8.99
C SER A 160 9.24 -18.20 -9.17
N LEU A 161 9.34 -17.39 -8.12
CA LEU A 161 10.18 -16.19 -8.14
C LEU A 161 11.64 -16.50 -8.52
N LYS A 162 12.17 -17.62 -8.02
CA LYS A 162 13.50 -18.10 -8.38
C LYS A 162 13.65 -18.36 -9.88
N GLU A 163 12.71 -19.07 -10.48
CA GLU A 163 12.72 -19.34 -11.94
C GLU A 163 12.58 -18.07 -12.77
N LYS A 164 11.70 -17.12 -12.35
CA LYS A 164 11.60 -15.80 -12.99
C LYS A 164 12.91 -15.02 -12.91
N THR A 165 13.63 -15.12 -11.80
CA THR A 165 14.93 -14.47 -11.60
C THR A 165 16.01 -15.09 -12.47
N GLU A 166 16.06 -16.42 -12.57
CA GLU A 166 17.07 -17.15 -13.33
C GLU A 166 16.86 -17.11 -14.84
N GLN A 167 15.61 -17.10 -15.31
CA GLN A 167 15.26 -17.26 -16.72
C GLN A 167 14.70 -15.99 -17.36
N GLY A 168 14.08 -15.11 -16.56
CA GLY A 168 13.29 -13.99 -17.06
C GLY A 168 14.06 -12.96 -17.88
N GLU A 169 15.38 -12.81 -17.67
CA GLU A 169 16.20 -11.93 -18.50
C GLU A 169 16.26 -12.39 -19.96
N SER A 170 16.10 -13.69 -20.22
CA SER A 170 16.09 -14.26 -21.57
C SER A 170 14.70 -14.23 -22.23
N TRP A 171 13.63 -13.93 -21.48
CA TRP A 171 12.27 -13.95 -22.00
C TRP A 171 11.94 -12.69 -22.80
N ASN A 172 11.25 -12.89 -23.92
CA ASN A 172 10.62 -11.78 -24.64
C ASN A 172 9.31 -11.33 -23.94
N ARG A 173 8.71 -10.24 -24.41
CA ARG A 173 7.47 -9.67 -23.85
C ARG A 173 6.30 -10.65 -23.81
N LEU A 174 6.10 -11.45 -24.85
CA LEU A 174 5.03 -12.43 -24.91
C LEU A 174 5.24 -13.57 -23.90
N GLN A 175 6.49 -14.03 -23.73
CA GLN A 175 6.83 -15.06 -22.74
C GLN A 175 6.57 -14.54 -21.30
N TRP A 176 6.89 -13.29 -21.04
CA TRP A 176 6.51 -12.64 -19.77
C TRP A 176 5.00 -12.56 -19.60
N ALA A 177 4.26 -12.19 -20.65
CA ALA A 177 2.81 -12.12 -20.61
C ALA A 177 2.17 -13.50 -20.33
N TYR A 178 2.73 -14.58 -20.89
CA TYR A 178 2.32 -15.96 -20.59
C TYR A 178 2.64 -16.37 -19.16
N ALA A 179 3.83 -16.01 -18.65
CA ALA A 179 4.19 -16.28 -17.27
C ALA A 179 3.23 -15.57 -16.29
N ARG A 180 2.88 -14.30 -16.56
CA ARG A 180 1.88 -13.55 -15.76
C ARG A 180 0.48 -14.14 -15.87
N MET A 181 0.10 -14.71 -16.99
CA MET A 181 -1.14 -15.48 -17.13
C MET A 181 -1.11 -16.72 -16.22
N GLY A 182 0.02 -17.41 -16.14
CA GLY A 182 0.24 -18.56 -15.25
C GLY A 182 0.17 -18.23 -13.76
N ASP A 183 0.43 -16.97 -13.39
CA ASP A 183 0.35 -16.51 -11.99
C ASP A 183 -1.10 -16.36 -11.47
N MET A 184 -2.11 -16.33 -12.36
CA MET A 184 -3.48 -15.98 -11.98
C MET A 184 -4.19 -17.05 -11.14
N PHE A 185 -3.87 -18.33 -11.33
CA PHE A 185 -4.55 -19.45 -10.66
C PHE A 185 -3.54 -20.37 -9.97
N THR A 186 -2.93 -19.88 -8.89
CA THR A 186 -1.99 -20.64 -8.05
C THR A 186 -2.64 -21.13 -6.73
N SER A 187 -3.85 -20.66 -6.46
CA SER A 187 -4.63 -21.00 -5.26
C SER A 187 -6.12 -21.07 -5.59
N ARG A 188 -6.90 -21.72 -4.71
CA ARG A 188 -8.35 -21.80 -4.84
C ARG A 188 -9.00 -21.54 -3.48
N ILE A 189 -9.11 -20.24 -3.16
CA ILE A 189 -9.62 -19.77 -1.86
C ILE A 189 -11.15 -19.74 -1.89
N PRO A 190 -11.85 -20.32 -0.89
CA PRO A 190 -13.31 -20.21 -0.77
C PRO A 190 -13.79 -18.78 -0.68
N ALA A 191 -14.91 -18.48 -1.38
CA ALA A 191 -15.48 -17.14 -1.43
C ALA A 191 -15.81 -16.55 -0.04
N GLU A 192 -16.25 -17.42 0.89
CA GLU A 192 -16.53 -16.99 2.27
C GLU A 192 -15.31 -16.44 3.01
N LEU A 193 -14.11 -16.99 2.75
CA LEU A 193 -12.87 -16.49 3.34
C LEU A 193 -12.46 -15.15 2.72
N VAL A 194 -12.64 -15.00 1.41
CA VAL A 194 -12.40 -13.72 0.71
C VAL A 194 -13.37 -12.66 1.25
N GLN A 195 -14.64 -12.98 1.41
CA GLN A 195 -15.65 -12.08 1.97
C GLN A 195 -15.34 -11.71 3.43
N ASN A 196 -14.90 -12.67 4.23
CA ASN A 196 -14.53 -12.42 5.62
C ASN A 196 -13.30 -11.50 5.74
N TYR A 197 -12.29 -11.70 4.89
CA TYR A 197 -11.16 -10.78 4.81
C TYR A 197 -11.59 -9.36 4.40
N SER A 198 -12.42 -9.24 3.36
CA SER A 198 -12.94 -7.94 2.90
C SER A 198 -13.66 -7.19 4.02
N LYS A 199 -14.48 -7.89 4.79
CA LYS A 199 -15.17 -7.31 5.95
C LYS A 199 -14.18 -6.78 6.98
N PHE A 200 -13.23 -7.57 7.43
CA PHE A 200 -12.26 -7.15 8.46
C PHE A 200 -11.30 -6.07 7.96
N SER A 201 -10.92 -6.10 6.69
CA SER A 201 -10.12 -5.04 6.06
C SER A 201 -10.89 -3.71 6.08
N THR A 202 -12.17 -3.72 5.72
CA THR A 202 -13.03 -2.53 5.76
C THR A 202 -13.23 -2.01 7.19
N GLU A 203 -13.41 -2.89 8.17
CA GLU A 203 -13.52 -2.51 9.58
C GLU A 203 -12.23 -1.85 10.09
N ALA A 204 -11.06 -2.39 9.72
CA ALA A 204 -9.77 -1.84 10.11
C ALA A 204 -9.49 -0.48 9.44
N ASP A 205 -9.76 -0.35 8.13
CA ASP A 205 -9.63 0.91 7.40
C ASP A 205 -10.56 1.99 7.99
N THR A 206 -11.81 1.64 8.28
CA THR A 206 -12.74 2.57 8.90
C THR A 206 -12.30 2.97 10.31
N TYR A 207 -11.79 2.03 11.11
CA TYR A 207 -11.22 2.33 12.43
C TYR A 207 -10.12 3.39 12.33
N ILE A 208 -9.23 3.29 11.35
CA ILE A 208 -8.15 4.27 11.15
C ILE A 208 -8.69 5.59 10.59
N SER A 209 -9.54 5.55 9.56
CA SER A 209 -10.01 6.76 8.86
C SER A 209 -10.94 7.62 9.73
N GLU A 210 -11.65 7.02 10.65
CA GLU A 210 -12.54 7.71 11.60
C GLU A 210 -11.85 8.04 12.95
N TYR A 211 -10.62 7.63 13.20
CA TYR A 211 -9.90 7.88 14.47
C TYR A 211 -9.34 9.30 14.50
N ASN A 212 -10.12 10.26 14.97
CA ASN A 212 -9.74 11.67 15.00
C ASN A 212 -9.45 12.17 16.43
N ILE A 213 -8.43 13.00 16.56
CA ILE A 213 -8.05 13.70 17.77
C ILE A 213 -8.35 15.19 17.60
N GLN A 214 -9.12 15.77 18.53
CA GLN A 214 -9.39 17.22 18.58
C GLN A 214 -8.21 17.92 19.27
N LEU A 215 -7.20 18.36 18.51
CA LEU A 215 -6.04 19.05 19.07
C LEU A 215 -6.42 20.35 19.74
N GLY A 216 -7.43 21.04 19.23
CA GLY A 216 -8.01 22.24 19.85
C GLY A 216 -8.63 22.01 21.26
N LYS A 217 -8.73 20.76 21.71
CA LYS A 217 -9.19 20.37 23.04
C LYS A 217 -8.09 19.79 23.94
N LEU A 218 -6.86 19.74 23.44
CA LEU A 218 -5.72 19.31 24.26
C LEU A 218 -5.24 20.46 25.16
N VAL A 219 -4.86 20.12 26.37
CA VAL A 219 -4.23 21.07 27.31
C VAL A 219 -2.97 20.46 27.92
N ASN A 220 -1.98 21.32 28.23
CA ASN A 220 -0.80 20.92 29.00
C ASN A 220 -1.08 20.96 30.50
N ASP A 221 -0.06 20.66 31.32
CA ASP A 221 -0.16 20.65 32.78
C ASP A 221 -0.44 22.05 33.40
N LYS A 222 -0.32 23.11 32.58
CA LYS A 222 -0.67 24.49 32.97
C LYS A 222 -2.11 24.87 32.59
N GLY A 223 -2.84 23.96 31.90
CA GLY A 223 -4.17 24.21 31.37
C GLY A 223 -4.17 25.06 30.08
N GLU A 224 -3.01 25.21 29.40
CA GLU A 224 -2.86 25.97 28.16
C GLU A 224 -3.15 25.06 26.93
N ASN A 225 -3.92 25.57 25.98
CA ASN A 225 -4.10 24.95 24.67
C ASN A 225 -3.02 25.48 23.71
N LEU A 226 -2.37 24.59 22.97
CA LEU A 226 -1.25 24.90 22.07
C LEU A 226 -1.65 24.93 20.59
N PHE A 227 -2.91 24.62 20.27
CA PHE A 227 -3.38 24.43 18.89
C PHE A 227 -4.61 25.29 18.59
N PRO A 228 -4.89 25.59 17.30
CA PRO A 228 -6.14 26.22 16.91
C PRO A 228 -7.35 25.44 17.44
N ALA A 229 -8.38 26.16 17.90
CA ALA A 229 -9.53 25.59 18.61
C ALA A 229 -10.32 24.55 17.80
N ASP A 230 -10.32 24.67 16.47
CA ASP A 230 -11.00 23.82 15.52
C ASP A 230 -10.09 22.74 14.87
N LEU A 231 -8.82 22.68 15.27
CA LEU A 231 -7.88 21.71 14.68
C LEU A 231 -8.22 20.29 15.13
N LYS A 232 -8.65 19.49 14.14
CA LYS A 232 -8.95 18.07 14.27
C LYS A 232 -8.08 17.28 13.29
N LEU A 233 -7.36 16.27 13.78
CA LEU A 233 -6.45 15.47 12.98
C LEU A 233 -6.74 13.98 13.15
N ILE A 234 -6.66 13.25 12.04
CA ILE A 234 -6.66 11.79 12.03
C ILE A 234 -5.41 11.26 12.76
N SER A 235 -5.56 10.16 13.48
CA SER A 235 -4.44 9.50 14.17
C SER A 235 -3.32 9.12 13.20
N HIS A 236 -2.10 9.15 13.68
CA HIS A 236 -0.84 8.93 13.00
C HIS A 236 -0.57 9.91 11.85
N TRP A 237 -1.16 9.75 10.65
CA TRP A 237 -0.81 10.59 9.47
C TRP A 237 -0.98 12.09 9.76
N GLY A 238 -2.14 12.48 10.26
CA GLY A 238 -2.41 13.88 10.60
C GLY A 238 -1.52 14.39 11.74
N LEU A 239 -1.33 13.59 12.78
CA LEU A 239 -0.50 13.92 13.93
C LEU A 239 0.99 14.02 13.54
N ARG A 240 1.49 13.09 12.73
CA ARG A 240 2.85 13.10 12.19
C ARG A 240 3.12 14.36 11.37
N ASP A 241 2.21 14.67 10.48
CA ASP A 241 2.36 15.84 9.60
C ASP A 241 2.29 17.14 10.38
N GLU A 242 1.53 17.19 11.48
CA GLU A 242 1.52 18.36 12.39
C GLU A 242 2.86 18.49 13.11
N ILE A 243 3.47 17.39 13.59
CA ILE A 243 4.85 17.42 14.13
C ILE A 243 5.83 18.01 13.09
N LYS A 244 5.72 17.56 11.81
CA LYS A 244 6.54 18.07 10.73
C LYS A 244 6.34 19.58 10.49
N SER A 245 5.11 20.07 10.54
CA SER A 245 4.80 21.49 10.33
C SER A 245 5.37 22.38 11.44
N GLN A 246 5.46 21.87 12.67
CA GLN A 246 5.93 22.63 13.82
C GLN A 246 7.43 22.97 13.77
N TYR A 247 8.23 22.32 12.92
CA TYR A 247 9.63 22.71 12.72
C TYR A 247 9.79 24.13 12.17
N ALA A 248 8.82 24.62 11.40
CA ALA A 248 8.80 26.00 10.92
C ALA A 248 8.67 27.06 12.04
N ASN A 249 8.13 26.66 13.19
CA ASN A 249 7.93 27.52 14.34
C ASN A 249 9.16 27.55 15.30
N GLY A 250 10.23 26.80 14.99
CA GLY A 250 11.45 26.75 15.81
C GLY A 250 11.17 26.36 17.26
N GLU A 251 11.71 27.10 18.22
CA GLU A 251 11.56 26.79 19.65
C GLU A 251 10.10 26.81 20.13
N SER A 252 9.24 27.66 19.55
CA SER A 252 7.83 27.75 19.96
C SER A 252 7.01 26.52 19.54
N GLY A 253 7.48 25.75 18.56
CA GLY A 253 6.83 24.51 18.12
C GLY A 253 7.12 23.28 19.00
N ILE A 254 8.18 23.34 19.82
CA ILE A 254 8.66 22.17 20.58
C ILE A 254 7.59 21.60 21.54
N GLU A 255 6.88 22.45 22.26
CA GLU A 255 5.86 22.00 23.21
C GLU A 255 4.66 21.37 22.49
N SER A 256 4.29 21.86 21.31
CA SER A 256 3.27 21.24 20.45
C SER A 256 3.71 19.86 19.96
N GLN A 257 4.96 19.73 19.51
CA GLN A 257 5.54 18.43 19.08
C GLN A 257 5.55 17.42 20.22
N LYS A 258 5.98 17.81 21.43
CA LYS A 258 5.96 16.96 22.63
C LYS A 258 4.55 16.50 22.99
N MET A 259 3.57 17.39 22.91
CA MET A 259 2.17 17.07 23.23
C MET A 259 1.61 16.03 22.23
N ILE A 260 1.82 16.23 20.94
CA ILE A 260 1.39 15.26 19.92
C ILE A 260 2.11 13.92 20.10
N TYR A 261 3.40 13.94 20.37
CA TYR A 261 4.17 12.73 20.66
C TYR A 261 3.59 11.96 21.86
N GLN A 262 3.18 12.65 22.93
CA GLN A 262 2.53 12.03 24.07
C GLN A 262 1.16 11.44 23.71
N VAL A 263 0.37 12.10 22.88
CA VAL A 263 -0.89 11.55 22.32
C VAL A 263 -0.62 10.24 21.57
N MET A 264 0.39 10.20 20.71
CA MET A 264 0.76 9.00 19.98
C MET A 264 1.15 7.84 20.90
N LYS A 265 1.88 8.10 21.97
CA LYS A 265 2.20 7.07 22.96
C LYS A 265 0.95 6.50 23.64
N ARG A 266 -0.04 7.36 23.95
CA ARG A 266 -1.33 6.94 24.51
C ARG A 266 -2.16 6.10 23.54
N ILE A 267 -2.04 6.36 22.24
CA ILE A 267 -2.67 5.53 21.20
C ILE A 267 -1.99 4.16 21.11
N ILE A 268 -0.66 4.11 21.13
CA ILE A 268 0.10 2.84 21.05
C ILE A 268 -0.21 1.92 22.22
N ASP A 269 -0.16 2.44 23.44
CA ASP A 269 -0.40 1.65 24.67
C ASP A 269 -1.88 1.49 25.03
N GLN A 270 -2.78 2.06 24.20
CA GLN A 270 -4.25 2.05 24.39
C GLN A 270 -4.69 2.62 25.73
N SER A 271 -3.87 3.48 26.34
CA SER A 271 -4.23 4.24 27.55
C SER A 271 -4.99 5.52 27.22
N ILE A 272 -5.19 5.85 25.97
CA ILE A 272 -6.01 6.99 25.52
C ILE A 272 -7.44 6.84 26.04
N PRO A 273 -8.05 7.90 26.61
CA PRO A 273 -9.44 7.84 27.01
C PRO A 273 -10.34 7.64 25.79
N LEU A 274 -11.21 6.62 25.81
CA LEU A 274 -12.08 6.28 24.69
C LEU A 274 -12.95 7.46 24.25
N ASP A 275 -13.48 8.21 25.23
CA ASP A 275 -14.43 9.29 24.99
C ASP A 275 -13.82 10.56 24.37
N VAL A 276 -12.47 10.69 24.30
CA VAL A 276 -11.82 11.82 23.62
C VAL A 276 -11.61 11.56 22.13
N ILE A 277 -11.75 10.31 21.70
CA ILE A 277 -11.67 9.95 20.27
C ILE A 277 -12.96 10.43 19.59
N ASN A 278 -12.82 11.17 18.50
CA ASN A 278 -13.94 11.75 17.74
C ASN A 278 -14.85 12.71 18.54
N SER A 279 -14.40 13.24 19.68
CA SER A 279 -15.20 14.12 20.56
C SER A 279 -14.63 15.54 20.58
N ASP A 280 -15.52 16.52 20.40
CA ASP A 280 -15.23 17.95 20.56
C ASP A 280 -15.72 18.53 21.89
N LYS A 281 -16.30 17.69 22.75
CA LYS A 281 -16.90 18.10 24.03
C LYS A 281 -15.93 18.09 25.18
N LEU A 282 -14.96 17.19 25.14
CA LEU A 282 -14.04 16.90 26.23
C LEU A 282 -12.71 17.64 26.05
N THR A 283 -12.19 18.20 27.12
CA THR A 283 -10.81 18.70 27.20
C THR A 283 -9.93 17.62 27.82
N TRP A 284 -8.77 17.36 27.25
CA TRP A 284 -7.89 16.28 27.66
C TRP A 284 -6.44 16.75 27.83
N ASN A 285 -5.84 16.36 28.96
CA ASN A 285 -4.40 16.50 29.16
C ASN A 285 -3.71 15.16 28.87
N PRO A 286 -2.95 15.02 27.79
CA PRO A 286 -2.32 13.74 27.42
C PRO A 286 -1.18 13.32 28.35
N TYR A 287 -0.62 14.25 29.14
CA TYR A 287 0.44 13.94 30.12
C TYR A 287 -0.12 13.27 31.38
N SER A 288 -1.06 13.93 32.07
CA SER A 288 -1.72 13.39 33.26
C SER A 288 -2.81 12.36 32.94
N ASN A 289 -3.28 12.33 31.71
CA ASN A 289 -4.44 11.56 31.22
C ASN A 289 -5.78 12.01 31.83
N GLU A 290 -5.83 13.23 32.35
CA GLU A 290 -7.05 13.79 32.92
C GLU A 290 -7.99 14.34 31.87
N VAL A 291 -9.28 14.00 31.98
CA VAL A 291 -10.35 14.47 31.11
C VAL A 291 -11.29 15.37 31.87
N THR A 292 -11.68 16.49 31.27
CA THR A 292 -12.67 17.40 31.83
C THR A 292 -13.77 17.74 30.82
N GLU A 293 -14.98 17.93 31.35
CA GLU A 293 -16.10 18.49 30.61
C GLU A 293 -16.52 19.81 31.25
N ASN A 294 -16.49 20.90 30.47
CA ASN A 294 -16.76 22.26 31.00
C ASN A 294 -15.97 22.63 32.26
N GLY A 295 -14.71 22.16 32.33
CA GLY A 295 -13.81 22.41 33.49
C GLY A 295 -14.05 21.49 34.70
N VAL A 296 -14.97 20.55 34.63
CA VAL A 296 -15.21 19.55 35.66
C VAL A 296 -14.58 18.24 35.26
N LYS A 297 -13.80 17.64 36.16
CA LYS A 297 -13.16 16.34 35.95
C LYS A 297 -14.22 15.25 35.77
N VAL A 298 -14.05 14.45 34.70
CA VAL A 298 -14.90 13.29 34.43
C VAL A 298 -14.07 12.01 34.44
N GLU A 299 -14.68 10.91 34.84
CA GLU A 299 -14.07 9.59 34.76
C GLU A 299 -14.13 9.12 33.33
N ALA A 300 -12.98 8.77 32.76
CA ALA A 300 -12.88 8.25 31.41
C ALA A 300 -12.17 6.88 31.40
N LYS A 301 -12.68 5.94 30.60
CA LYS A 301 -12.07 4.62 30.46
C LYS A 301 -11.09 4.62 29.30
N PRO A 302 -9.99 3.86 29.40
CA PRO A 302 -9.08 3.70 28.27
C PRO A 302 -9.74 2.92 27.11
N GLU A 303 -9.23 3.11 25.92
CA GLU A 303 -9.61 2.31 24.76
C GLU A 303 -9.32 0.82 25.01
N PRO A 304 -10.28 -0.10 24.74
CA PRO A 304 -10.16 -1.51 25.16
C PRO A 304 -9.36 -2.36 24.16
N ASP A 305 -8.12 -1.98 23.84
CA ASP A 305 -7.22 -2.65 22.89
C ASP A 305 -7.81 -2.83 21.48
N THR A 306 -8.72 -1.96 21.08
CA THR A 306 -9.42 -2.01 19.78
C THR A 306 -8.45 -2.00 18.60
N ARG A 307 -7.38 -1.21 18.71
CA ARG A 307 -6.30 -1.16 17.73
C ARG A 307 -5.73 -2.56 17.43
N TYR A 308 -5.45 -3.31 18.45
CA TYR A 308 -4.84 -4.64 18.34
C TYR A 308 -5.87 -5.75 18.06
N GLN A 309 -7.15 -5.50 18.36
CA GLN A 309 -8.23 -6.37 17.91
C GLN A 309 -8.34 -6.39 16.39
N GLN A 310 -8.12 -5.25 15.69
CA GLN A 310 -8.09 -5.22 14.24
C GLN A 310 -6.95 -6.08 13.68
N VAL A 311 -5.76 -6.03 14.29
CA VAL A 311 -4.63 -6.90 13.91
C VAL A 311 -4.98 -8.38 14.04
N VAL A 312 -5.59 -8.77 15.18
CA VAL A 312 -6.02 -10.17 15.42
C VAL A 312 -7.06 -10.61 14.38
N ASN A 313 -8.03 -9.76 14.06
CA ASN A 313 -9.06 -10.06 13.08
C ASN A 313 -8.48 -10.28 11.68
N LEU A 314 -7.62 -9.37 11.23
CA LEU A 314 -6.97 -9.47 9.92
C LEU A 314 -6.02 -10.66 9.84
N PHE A 315 -5.22 -10.88 10.89
CA PHE A 315 -4.36 -12.06 10.96
C PHE A 315 -5.17 -13.36 10.85
N GLY A 316 -6.27 -13.47 11.62
CA GLY A 316 -7.15 -14.63 11.57
C GLY A 316 -7.75 -14.89 10.18
N ALA A 317 -8.23 -13.82 9.53
CA ALA A 317 -8.80 -13.91 8.18
C ALA A 317 -7.77 -14.32 7.13
N LEU A 318 -6.58 -13.73 7.15
CA LEU A 318 -5.50 -14.03 6.21
C LEU A 318 -4.88 -15.41 6.45
N LYS A 319 -4.75 -15.82 7.73
CA LYS A 319 -4.27 -17.15 8.10
C LYS A 319 -5.24 -18.25 7.69
N ALA A 320 -6.55 -18.01 7.74
CA ALA A 320 -7.55 -18.97 7.29
C ALA A 320 -7.43 -19.34 5.79
N MET A 321 -6.76 -18.50 5.00
CA MET A 321 -6.49 -18.74 3.58
C MET A 321 -5.23 -19.60 3.33
N ASP A 322 -4.39 -19.83 4.34
CA ASP A 322 -3.08 -20.47 4.20
C ASP A 322 -3.18 -21.86 3.58
N GLU A 323 -4.14 -22.68 4.04
CA GLU A 323 -4.34 -24.03 3.56
C GLU A 323 -4.75 -24.14 2.08
N PHE A 324 -5.24 -23.03 1.50
CA PHE A 324 -5.65 -22.93 0.10
C PHE A 324 -4.54 -22.39 -0.81
N ASN A 325 -3.35 -22.13 -0.27
CA ASN A 325 -2.18 -21.59 -0.98
C ASN A 325 -0.97 -22.55 -0.83
N PRO A 326 -0.95 -23.69 -1.54
CA PRO A 326 0.05 -24.73 -1.32
C PRO A 326 1.48 -24.28 -1.69
N THR A 327 1.66 -23.32 -2.58
CA THR A 327 2.96 -22.82 -3.01
C THR A 327 3.51 -21.72 -2.10
N MET A 328 2.62 -20.96 -1.44
CA MET A 328 2.96 -19.87 -0.52
C MET A 328 2.05 -19.96 0.72
N PRO A 329 2.32 -20.89 1.65
CA PRO A 329 1.40 -21.27 2.72
C PRO A 329 1.24 -20.25 3.84
N THR A 330 2.02 -19.16 3.87
CA THR A 330 1.85 -18.07 4.83
C THR A 330 1.55 -16.74 4.14
N TYR A 331 0.84 -15.84 4.82
CA TYR A 331 0.62 -14.50 4.27
C TYR A 331 1.93 -13.74 4.10
N ILE A 332 2.93 -13.97 4.95
CA ILE A 332 4.27 -13.38 4.79
C ILE A 332 4.86 -13.77 3.43
N GLN A 333 4.80 -15.05 3.06
CA GLN A 333 5.28 -15.50 1.75
C GLN A 333 4.44 -14.93 0.60
N ARG A 334 3.11 -14.93 0.72
CA ARG A 334 2.24 -14.33 -0.31
C ARG A 334 2.54 -12.84 -0.51
N GLN A 335 2.83 -12.13 0.58
CA GLN A 335 3.14 -10.70 0.49
C GLN A 335 4.53 -10.45 -0.10
N PHE A 336 5.57 -11.15 0.37
CA PHE A 336 6.94 -10.87 -0.04
C PHE A 336 7.35 -11.61 -1.32
N GLU A 337 7.10 -12.91 -1.44
CA GLU A 337 7.46 -13.67 -2.64
C GLU A 337 6.40 -13.55 -3.76
N GLY A 338 5.13 -13.39 -3.39
CA GLY A 338 4.02 -13.27 -4.34
C GLY A 338 3.78 -11.83 -4.81
N ASN A 339 3.51 -10.91 -3.88
CA ASN A 339 3.13 -9.53 -4.22
C ASN A 339 4.34 -8.63 -4.45
N PHE A 340 5.32 -8.61 -3.53
CA PHE A 340 6.54 -7.81 -3.72
C PHE A 340 7.52 -8.43 -4.72
N GLU A 341 7.50 -9.72 -4.89
CA GLU A 341 8.51 -10.49 -5.64
C GLU A 341 9.95 -10.17 -5.17
N ILE A 342 10.10 -9.96 -3.85
CA ILE A 342 11.37 -9.83 -3.12
C ILE A 342 11.21 -10.66 -1.83
N PRO A 343 12.07 -11.67 -1.58
CA PRO A 343 12.01 -12.47 -0.36
C PRO A 343 12.08 -11.61 0.90
N VAL A 344 11.36 -11.97 1.95
CA VAL A 344 11.33 -11.17 3.20
C VAL A 344 12.70 -11.04 3.84
N GLU A 345 13.53 -12.07 3.74
CA GLU A 345 14.90 -12.09 4.25
C GLU A 345 15.77 -11.05 3.54
N ASP A 346 15.61 -10.87 2.23
CA ASP A 346 16.34 -9.87 1.44
C ASP A 346 15.89 -8.46 1.82
N VAL A 347 14.60 -8.25 2.05
CA VAL A 347 14.05 -6.97 2.53
C VAL A 347 14.60 -6.64 3.92
N GLU A 348 14.57 -7.58 4.86
CA GLU A 348 15.12 -7.39 6.21
C GLU A 348 16.63 -7.11 6.19
N ALA A 349 17.40 -7.83 5.36
CA ALA A 349 18.83 -7.62 5.20
C ALA A 349 19.14 -6.21 4.67
N LEU A 350 18.41 -5.79 3.64
CA LEU A 350 18.52 -4.47 3.03
C LEU A 350 18.20 -3.36 4.04
N PHE A 351 17.08 -3.47 4.75
CA PHE A 351 16.67 -2.48 5.76
C PHE A 351 17.62 -2.44 6.95
N THR A 352 18.06 -3.60 7.45
CA THR A 352 19.03 -3.69 8.56
C THR A 352 20.37 -3.06 8.19
N ALA A 353 20.87 -3.31 6.98
CA ALA A 353 22.09 -2.70 6.49
C ALA A 353 21.97 -1.17 6.42
N PHE A 354 20.86 -0.66 5.92
CA PHE A 354 20.61 0.77 5.80
C PHE A 354 20.53 1.47 7.16
N VAL A 355 19.66 1.01 8.07
CA VAL A 355 19.45 1.66 9.38
C VAL A 355 20.68 1.56 10.27
N SER A 356 21.61 0.65 9.98
CA SER A 356 22.88 0.51 10.69
C SER A 356 24.03 1.30 10.06
N SER A 357 23.80 2.02 8.96
CA SER A 357 24.84 2.73 8.21
C SER A 357 25.44 3.90 9.01
N LYS A 358 26.67 4.29 8.64
CA LYS A 358 27.32 5.47 9.24
C LYS A 358 26.65 6.76 8.80
N GLU A 359 26.12 6.80 7.58
CA GLU A 359 25.44 7.95 6.99
C GLU A 359 24.23 8.40 7.82
N VAL A 360 23.46 7.43 8.33
CA VAL A 360 22.33 7.71 9.22
C VAL A 360 22.80 8.38 10.53
N ARG A 361 23.86 7.86 11.15
CA ARG A 361 24.42 8.45 12.38
C ARG A 361 24.94 9.86 12.17
N GLU A 362 25.65 10.09 11.06
CA GLU A 362 26.16 11.43 10.73
C GLU A 362 25.00 12.40 10.38
N ALA A 363 23.95 11.93 9.70
CA ALA A 363 22.75 12.74 9.46
C ALA A 363 22.07 13.12 10.78
N GLY A 364 21.96 12.23 11.75
CA GLY A 364 21.44 12.53 13.09
C GLY A 364 22.23 13.65 13.79
N LYS A 365 23.58 13.59 13.73
CA LYS A 365 24.45 14.66 14.25
C LYS A 365 24.21 15.99 13.55
N LEU A 366 24.07 15.98 12.21
CA LEU A 366 23.78 17.17 11.43
C LEU A 366 22.43 17.76 11.83
N ILE A 367 21.38 16.94 11.98
CA ILE A 367 20.04 17.39 12.40
C ILE A 367 20.10 18.00 13.81
N SER A 368 20.77 17.35 14.77
CA SER A 368 20.97 17.88 16.12
C SER A 368 21.67 19.24 16.11
N LYS A 369 22.73 19.41 15.28
CA LYS A 369 23.42 20.68 15.08
C LYS A 369 22.49 21.76 14.50
N ARG A 370 21.68 21.43 13.47
CA ARG A 370 20.72 22.36 12.84
C ARG A 370 19.61 22.80 13.80
N LEU A 371 19.16 21.87 14.67
CA LEU A 371 18.15 22.16 15.68
C LEU A 371 18.73 22.91 16.91
N GLY A 372 20.06 22.91 17.08
CA GLY A 372 20.72 23.52 18.25
C GLY A 372 20.42 22.78 19.57
N ARG A 373 19.97 21.53 19.50
CA ARG A 373 19.64 20.70 20.66
C ARG A 373 19.83 19.21 20.37
N GLU A 374 19.86 18.39 21.41
CA GLU A 374 19.81 16.95 21.29
C GLU A 374 18.52 16.49 20.62
N LEU A 375 18.61 15.40 19.85
CA LEU A 375 17.45 14.84 19.18
C LEU A 375 16.44 14.28 20.19
N GLN A 376 15.18 14.48 19.88
CA GLN A 376 14.06 13.84 20.56
C GLN A 376 13.50 12.71 19.69
N PRO A 377 12.81 11.71 20.27
CA PRO A 377 12.28 10.61 19.46
C PRO A 377 11.40 11.03 18.28
N TYR A 378 10.66 12.12 18.41
CA TYR A 378 9.84 12.67 17.32
C TYR A 378 10.64 13.37 16.23
N ASP A 379 11.96 13.62 16.42
CA ASP A 379 12.83 14.13 15.35
C ASP A 379 13.11 13.07 14.26
N ILE A 380 12.65 11.83 14.45
CA ILE A 380 12.57 10.84 13.36
C ILE A 380 11.79 11.41 12.17
N TRP A 381 10.87 12.33 12.41
CA TRP A 381 10.08 13.05 11.41
C TRP A 381 10.64 14.45 11.06
N TYR A 382 11.93 14.67 11.24
CA TYR A 382 12.56 15.94 10.87
C TYR A 382 12.33 16.29 9.39
N ASP A 383 11.80 17.48 9.12
CA ASP A 383 11.39 17.93 7.77
C ASP A 383 12.29 19.08 7.23
N GLY A 384 13.34 19.45 7.96
CA GLY A 384 14.17 20.62 7.64
C GLY A 384 15.13 20.46 6.45
N PHE A 385 15.13 19.30 5.77
CA PHE A 385 15.86 19.10 4.52
C PHE A 385 15.04 19.45 3.28
N LYS A 386 13.72 19.59 3.40
CA LYS A 386 12.85 19.91 2.25
C LYS A 386 12.93 21.37 1.86
N SER A 387 12.99 21.64 0.57
CA SER A 387 13.03 22.99 0.00
C SER A 387 11.86 23.86 0.44
N ARG A 388 10.67 23.27 0.55
CA ARG A 388 9.45 23.97 1.00
C ARG A 388 9.56 24.52 2.42
N SER A 389 10.42 23.97 3.26
CA SER A 389 10.59 24.41 4.64
C SER A 389 11.12 25.86 4.76
N SER A 390 11.68 26.40 3.68
CA SER A 390 12.14 27.78 3.58
C SER A 390 11.08 28.78 3.11
N ILE A 391 9.89 28.30 2.70
CA ILE A 391 8.81 29.15 2.15
C ILE A 391 7.69 29.24 3.20
N PRO A 392 7.22 30.46 3.57
CA PRO A 392 6.12 30.63 4.50
C PRO A 392 4.87 29.87 4.06
N ALA A 393 4.29 29.07 4.96
CA ALA A 393 3.13 28.22 4.69
C ALA A 393 1.95 29.02 4.11
N GLU A 394 1.65 30.20 4.66
CA GLU A 394 0.60 31.11 4.20
C GLU A 394 0.74 31.50 2.71
N LYS A 395 1.98 31.65 2.24
CA LYS A 395 2.26 32.00 0.83
C LYS A 395 1.96 30.79 -0.08
N LEU A 396 2.29 29.59 0.36
CA LEU A 396 2.00 28.36 -0.36
C LEU A 396 0.49 28.08 -0.37
N ASP A 397 -0.18 28.24 0.77
CA ASP A 397 -1.62 28.08 0.90
C ASP A 397 -2.39 29.06 0.01
N ALA A 398 -1.99 30.32 -0.01
CA ALA A 398 -2.61 31.33 -0.89
C ALA A 398 -2.45 31.00 -2.38
N ALA A 399 -1.31 30.44 -2.78
CA ALA A 399 -1.05 30.04 -4.16
C ALA A 399 -1.95 28.86 -4.60
N THR A 400 -2.06 27.85 -3.75
CA THR A 400 -2.86 26.65 -4.05
C THR A 400 -4.36 26.90 -3.95
N ALA A 401 -4.85 27.58 -2.91
CA ALA A 401 -6.27 27.87 -2.73
C ALA A 401 -6.84 28.72 -3.87
N LYS A 402 -6.05 29.67 -4.39
CA LYS A 402 -6.45 30.49 -5.54
C LYS A 402 -6.58 29.68 -6.83
N ARG A 403 -5.70 28.71 -7.05
CA ARG A 403 -5.62 27.93 -8.30
C ARG A 403 -6.56 26.72 -8.26
N PHE A 404 -6.65 26.03 -7.15
CA PHE A 404 -7.39 24.78 -6.98
C PHE A 404 -8.57 24.97 -6.02
N THR A 405 -9.59 25.66 -6.50
CA THR A 405 -10.79 26.01 -5.71
C THR A 405 -11.74 24.84 -5.49
N SER A 406 -11.57 23.75 -6.24
CA SER A 406 -12.40 22.53 -6.16
C SER A 406 -11.71 21.34 -6.83
N ALA A 407 -12.22 20.13 -6.64
CA ALA A 407 -11.78 18.94 -7.35
C ALA A 407 -11.83 19.12 -8.87
N ALA A 408 -12.92 19.68 -9.39
CA ALA A 408 -13.08 19.96 -10.80
C ALA A 408 -12.05 20.99 -11.32
N ALA A 409 -11.65 21.97 -10.50
CA ALA A 409 -10.61 22.93 -10.86
C ALA A 409 -9.24 22.24 -10.97
N TYR A 410 -8.91 21.33 -10.05
CA TYR A 410 -7.68 20.52 -10.13
C TYR A 410 -7.70 19.62 -11.37
N GLU A 411 -8.80 18.87 -11.59
CA GLU A 411 -8.96 17.97 -12.74
C GLU A 411 -8.72 18.71 -14.07
N LYS A 412 -9.28 19.90 -14.20
CA LYS A 412 -9.12 20.74 -15.40
C LYS A 412 -7.66 21.16 -15.68
N GLU A 413 -6.85 21.27 -14.63
CA GLU A 413 -5.43 21.66 -14.74
C GLU A 413 -4.50 20.48 -15.07
N ILE A 414 -4.94 19.23 -14.95
CA ILE A 414 -4.11 18.03 -15.20
C ILE A 414 -3.38 18.09 -16.56
N PRO A 415 -4.02 18.39 -17.70
CA PRO A 415 -3.31 18.46 -18.98
C PRO A 415 -2.22 19.54 -18.97
N ALA A 416 -2.47 20.70 -18.38
CA ALA A 416 -1.49 21.78 -18.32
C ALA A 416 -0.30 21.41 -17.40
N MET A 417 -0.56 20.76 -16.28
CA MET A 417 0.49 20.26 -15.38
C MET A 417 1.40 19.25 -16.09
N LEU A 418 0.83 18.29 -16.83
CA LEU A 418 1.58 17.30 -17.60
C LEU A 418 2.41 17.93 -18.74
N VAL A 419 1.86 18.89 -19.46
CA VAL A 419 2.62 19.65 -20.48
C VAL A 419 3.82 20.36 -19.85
N ASN A 420 3.64 20.97 -18.68
CA ASN A 420 4.74 21.61 -17.94
C ASN A 420 5.81 20.62 -17.49
N LEU A 421 5.42 19.38 -17.22
CA LEU A 421 6.33 18.28 -16.88
C LEU A 421 6.95 17.58 -18.11
N GLY A 422 6.61 18.02 -19.33
CA GLY A 422 7.27 17.59 -20.57
C GLY A 422 6.49 16.64 -21.47
N TRP A 423 5.22 16.28 -21.13
CA TRP A 423 4.36 15.51 -22.03
C TRP A 423 3.90 16.33 -23.22
N SER A 424 3.67 15.67 -24.37
CA SER A 424 3.00 16.28 -25.51
C SER A 424 1.59 16.70 -25.14
N LYS A 425 1.06 17.73 -25.79
CA LYS A 425 -0.32 18.21 -25.54
C LYS A 425 -1.35 17.12 -25.79
N GLU A 426 -1.13 16.27 -26.80
CA GLU A 426 -2.01 15.14 -27.14
C GLU A 426 -2.05 14.13 -26.00
N LYS A 427 -0.89 13.65 -25.53
CA LYS A 427 -0.79 12.69 -24.43
C LYS A 427 -1.30 13.27 -23.11
N ALA A 428 -1.01 14.54 -22.83
CA ALA A 428 -1.51 15.23 -21.65
C ALA A 428 -3.05 15.34 -21.63
N ASN A 429 -3.67 15.61 -22.78
CA ASN A 429 -5.13 15.61 -22.89
C ASN A 429 -5.71 14.20 -22.67
N PHE A 430 -5.09 13.18 -23.25
CA PHE A 430 -5.50 11.78 -23.01
C PHE A 430 -5.48 11.44 -21.50
N PHE A 431 -4.41 11.81 -20.79
CA PHE A 431 -4.38 11.61 -19.33
C PHE A 431 -5.50 12.40 -18.62
N GLY A 432 -5.76 13.65 -19.04
CA GLY A 432 -6.86 14.45 -18.48
C GLY A 432 -8.25 13.83 -18.67
N GLU A 433 -8.45 13.04 -19.74
CA GLU A 433 -9.67 12.26 -19.95
C GLU A 433 -9.74 11.02 -19.04
N LYS A 434 -8.58 10.42 -18.74
CA LYS A 434 -8.44 9.16 -18.01
C LYS A 434 -8.23 9.32 -16.50
N ILE A 435 -8.05 10.54 -15.99
CA ILE A 435 -7.88 10.82 -14.56
C ILE A 435 -9.03 11.70 -14.07
N LYS A 436 -9.74 11.25 -13.04
CA LYS A 436 -10.81 11.99 -12.37
C LYS A 436 -10.44 12.33 -10.94
N VAL A 437 -10.90 13.49 -10.45
CA VAL A 437 -10.56 14.01 -9.13
C VAL A 437 -11.80 14.07 -8.24
N GLU A 438 -11.71 13.47 -7.04
CA GLU A 438 -12.79 13.41 -6.06
C GLU A 438 -12.30 13.91 -4.68
N GLY A 439 -13.21 14.48 -3.88
CA GLY A 439 -12.92 14.87 -2.50
C GLY A 439 -12.91 13.67 -1.56
N SER A 440 -11.79 13.43 -0.85
CA SER A 440 -11.66 12.33 0.10
C SER A 440 -12.17 12.67 1.50
N ARG A 441 -12.73 11.67 2.18
CA ARG A 441 -13.10 11.72 3.60
C ARG A 441 -11.87 11.66 4.50
N GLY A 442 -11.05 10.65 4.29
CA GLY A 442 -9.84 10.33 5.06
C GLY A 442 -8.56 10.91 4.48
N ALA A 443 -7.51 10.12 4.42
CA ALA A 443 -6.28 10.44 3.69
C ALA A 443 -6.54 10.51 2.18
N GLY A 444 -5.63 11.16 1.44
CA GLY A 444 -5.59 11.05 -0.01
C GLY A 444 -5.30 9.62 -0.43
N HIS A 445 -5.84 9.21 -1.57
CA HIS A 445 -5.55 7.92 -2.18
C HIS A 445 -5.92 7.90 -3.65
N ALA A 446 -5.22 7.07 -4.42
CA ALA A 446 -5.53 6.82 -5.83
C ALA A 446 -6.18 5.45 -6.01
N TRP A 447 -7.03 5.31 -7.01
CA TRP A 447 -7.63 4.03 -7.38
C TRP A 447 -7.69 3.87 -8.89
N GLY A 448 -6.83 3.01 -9.45
CA GLY A 448 -6.71 2.76 -10.89
C GLY A 448 -7.89 2.05 -11.51
N GLY A 449 -7.86 1.89 -12.82
CA GLY A 449 -8.77 1.05 -13.60
C GLY A 449 -8.19 -0.34 -13.84
N GLU A 450 -9.06 -1.28 -14.21
CA GLU A 450 -8.68 -2.62 -14.69
C GLU A 450 -9.03 -2.81 -16.18
N MET A 451 -10.05 -2.12 -16.68
CA MET A 451 -10.36 -2.07 -18.10
C MET A 451 -9.80 -0.80 -18.75
N ARG A 452 -9.36 -0.87 -19.99
CA ARG A 452 -8.90 0.31 -20.75
C ARG A 452 -9.96 1.40 -20.93
N GLU A 453 -11.22 1.07 -20.74
CA GLU A 453 -12.32 2.05 -20.72
C GLU A 453 -12.42 2.81 -19.38
N ASP A 454 -11.83 2.29 -18.30
CA ASP A 454 -11.88 2.89 -16.97
C ASP A 454 -11.09 4.20 -16.88
N VAL A 455 -11.35 4.90 -15.78
CA VAL A 455 -10.59 6.07 -15.35
C VAL A 455 -9.91 5.79 -14.02
N ALA A 456 -8.74 6.38 -13.83
CA ALA A 456 -8.08 6.42 -12.53
C ALA A 456 -8.71 7.53 -11.68
N LEU A 457 -8.92 7.27 -10.38
CA LEU A 457 -9.51 8.20 -9.42
C LEU A 457 -8.42 8.76 -8.52
N LEU A 458 -8.21 10.08 -8.59
CA LEU A 458 -7.37 10.84 -7.68
C LEU A 458 -8.26 11.38 -6.57
N ARG A 459 -8.05 10.94 -5.33
CA ARG A 459 -8.82 11.38 -4.17
C ARG A 459 -7.95 12.17 -3.22
N THR A 460 -8.36 13.38 -2.88
CA THR A 460 -7.61 14.28 -1.99
C THR A 460 -8.55 15.15 -1.18
N ARG A 461 -8.05 15.74 -0.09
CA ARG A 461 -8.85 16.65 0.74
C ARG A 461 -8.98 18.01 0.09
N ILE A 462 -10.22 18.46 -0.12
CA ILE A 462 -10.54 19.80 -0.62
C ILE A 462 -11.62 20.38 0.29
N THR A 463 -11.33 21.50 0.92
CA THR A 463 -12.27 22.21 1.79
C THR A 463 -13.14 23.17 0.99
N GLY A 464 -14.20 23.72 1.62
CA GLY A 464 -15.03 24.77 1.01
C GLY A 464 -14.28 26.04 0.64
N SER A 465 -13.09 26.27 1.22
CA SER A 465 -12.18 27.39 0.89
C SER A 465 -11.15 27.08 -0.20
N GLY A 466 -11.21 25.89 -0.80
CA GLY A 466 -10.27 25.39 -1.77
C GLY A 466 -9.21 24.47 -1.17
N MET A 467 -8.18 24.17 -1.96
CA MET A 467 -7.10 23.27 -1.58
C MET A 467 -5.95 24.06 -0.94
N ASN A 468 -5.62 23.78 0.33
CA ASN A 468 -4.40 24.31 0.93
C ASN A 468 -3.17 23.58 0.37
N TYR A 469 -1.97 24.06 0.66
CA TYR A 469 -0.73 23.48 0.12
C TYR A 469 -0.52 22.03 0.56
N LYS A 470 -0.87 21.69 1.79
CA LYS A 470 -0.80 20.29 2.27
C LYS A 470 -1.68 19.36 1.44
N GLY A 471 -2.93 19.76 1.18
CA GLY A 471 -3.83 19.01 0.30
C GLY A 471 -3.31 18.93 -1.14
N PHE A 472 -2.69 19.98 -1.64
CA PHE A 472 -2.06 19.99 -2.96
C PHE A 472 -0.83 19.07 -3.04
N ASN A 473 0.04 19.06 -2.03
CA ASN A 473 1.20 18.19 -1.99
C ASN A 473 0.79 16.69 -1.93
N ILE A 474 -0.28 16.36 -1.19
CA ILE A 474 -0.89 15.04 -1.22
C ILE A 474 -1.49 14.75 -2.60
N ALA A 475 -2.22 15.71 -3.19
CA ALA A 475 -2.77 15.54 -4.54
C ALA A 475 -1.68 15.29 -5.60
N MET A 476 -0.50 15.88 -5.46
CA MET A 476 0.64 15.60 -6.34
C MET A 476 1.17 14.19 -6.16
N HIS A 477 1.16 13.64 -4.94
CA HIS A 477 1.47 12.24 -4.68
C HIS A 477 0.46 11.31 -5.38
N GLU A 478 -0.84 11.52 -5.14
CA GLU A 478 -1.91 10.73 -5.77
C GLU A 478 -1.94 10.89 -7.29
N PHE A 479 -1.47 12.05 -7.79
CA PHE A 479 -1.32 12.28 -9.23
C PHE A 479 -0.25 11.38 -9.84
N GLY A 480 0.86 11.14 -9.13
CA GLY A 480 1.88 10.19 -9.56
C GLY A 480 1.30 8.78 -9.73
N HIS A 481 0.52 8.30 -8.75
CA HIS A 481 -0.18 7.02 -8.85
C HIS A 481 -1.11 6.96 -10.06
N THR A 482 -1.95 7.97 -10.27
CA THR A 482 -2.93 7.95 -11.36
C THR A 482 -2.28 8.06 -12.75
N VAL A 483 -1.15 8.75 -12.86
CA VAL A 483 -0.34 8.78 -14.09
C VAL A 483 0.28 7.41 -14.36
N GLU A 484 0.88 6.77 -13.36
CA GLU A 484 1.43 5.41 -13.45
C GLU A 484 0.36 4.43 -13.92
N GLN A 485 -0.79 4.40 -13.22
CA GLN A 485 -1.91 3.52 -13.52
C GLN A 485 -2.45 3.74 -14.96
N THR A 486 -2.46 4.98 -15.43
CA THR A 486 -2.89 5.28 -16.79
C THR A 486 -1.88 4.83 -17.84
N ILE A 487 -0.57 5.05 -17.62
CA ILE A 487 0.48 4.55 -18.52
C ILE A 487 0.41 3.03 -18.60
N THR A 488 0.42 2.35 -17.47
CA THR A 488 0.55 0.89 -17.43
C THR A 488 -0.68 0.18 -17.99
N LEU A 489 -1.88 0.73 -17.82
CA LEU A 489 -3.11 0.15 -18.36
C LEU A 489 -3.25 0.36 -19.87
N HIS A 490 -2.75 1.50 -20.41
CA HIS A 490 -3.01 1.88 -21.82
C HIS A 490 -1.84 1.65 -22.75
N ASP A 491 -0.60 1.77 -22.27
CA ASP A 491 0.60 1.78 -23.10
C ASP A 491 1.42 0.48 -22.98
N VAL A 492 1.14 -0.37 -21.99
CA VAL A 492 1.71 -1.73 -21.90
C VAL A 492 1.02 -2.63 -22.91
N ASP A 493 1.81 -3.41 -23.65
CA ASP A 493 1.38 -4.20 -24.81
C ASP A 493 0.41 -5.35 -24.50
N TYR A 494 0.56 -5.99 -23.32
CA TYR A 494 -0.28 -7.11 -22.89
C TYR A 494 -0.99 -6.81 -21.58
N TYR A 495 -2.30 -7.08 -21.50
CA TYR A 495 -3.08 -6.86 -20.27
C TYR A 495 -2.49 -7.57 -19.05
N THR A 496 -2.03 -8.82 -19.19
CA THR A 496 -1.42 -9.55 -18.06
C THR A 496 -0.12 -8.93 -17.53
N MET A 497 0.47 -8.02 -18.31
CA MET A 497 1.68 -7.26 -17.98
C MET A 497 1.36 -5.84 -17.46
N HIS A 498 0.08 -5.41 -17.41
CA HIS A 498 -0.26 -4.08 -16.91
C HIS A 498 0.13 -3.91 -15.44
N GLY A 499 0.34 -2.67 -15.02
CA GLY A 499 0.84 -2.33 -13.70
C GLY A 499 2.38 -2.28 -13.64
N VAL A 500 2.88 -2.16 -12.44
CA VAL A 500 4.31 -2.16 -12.09
C VAL A 500 4.64 -3.42 -11.28
N PRO A 501 5.92 -3.73 -11.01
CA PRO A 501 6.29 -4.92 -10.26
C PRO A 501 5.50 -5.13 -8.97
N ASN A 502 5.42 -4.08 -8.13
CA ASN A 502 4.68 -4.10 -6.87
C ASN A 502 4.39 -2.68 -6.38
N THR A 503 3.73 -2.58 -5.22
CA THR A 503 3.33 -1.30 -4.62
C THR A 503 4.47 -0.34 -4.32
N ALA A 504 5.70 -0.81 -4.11
CA ALA A 504 6.86 0.08 -3.92
C ALA A 504 7.18 0.91 -5.17
N PHE A 505 6.91 0.37 -6.36
CA PHE A 505 7.15 1.07 -7.64
C PHE A 505 6.09 2.12 -7.93
N THR A 506 4.84 1.88 -7.54
CA THR A 506 3.80 2.92 -7.64
C THR A 506 4.04 4.03 -6.62
N GLU A 507 4.45 3.70 -5.38
CA GLU A 507 4.89 4.69 -4.38
C GLU A 507 6.08 5.52 -4.89
N ALA A 508 7.04 4.90 -5.57
CA ALA A 508 8.19 5.61 -6.11
C ALA A 508 7.79 6.71 -7.09
N LEU A 509 6.86 6.44 -8.04
CA LEU A 509 6.41 7.48 -8.96
C LEU A 509 5.57 8.54 -8.27
N ALA A 510 4.81 8.17 -7.25
CA ALA A 510 4.09 9.13 -6.42
C ALA A 510 5.05 10.11 -5.73
N PHE A 511 6.15 9.61 -5.14
CA PHE A 511 7.20 10.48 -4.56
C PHE A 511 7.88 11.35 -5.61
N VAL A 512 8.17 10.82 -6.79
CA VAL A 512 8.71 11.56 -7.92
C VAL A 512 7.81 12.74 -8.30
N PHE A 513 6.50 12.53 -8.39
CA PHE A 513 5.55 13.61 -8.68
C PHE A 513 5.40 14.57 -7.50
N GLN A 514 5.36 14.08 -6.28
CA GLN A 514 5.24 14.91 -5.08
C GLN A 514 6.39 15.91 -4.94
N LYS A 515 7.61 15.52 -5.31
CA LYS A 515 8.80 16.40 -5.32
C LYS A 515 8.72 17.54 -6.36
N ARG A 516 7.80 17.47 -7.33
CA ARG A 516 7.58 18.47 -8.39
C ARG A 516 6.45 19.45 -8.09
N ASP A 517 5.94 19.44 -6.88
CA ASP A 517 4.82 20.28 -6.45
C ASP A 517 5.10 21.78 -6.63
N LEU A 518 6.29 22.26 -6.25
CA LEU A 518 6.69 23.65 -6.44
C LEU A 518 6.86 24.00 -7.92
N ASP A 519 7.43 23.08 -8.72
CA ASP A 519 7.61 23.29 -10.16
C ASP A 519 6.25 23.47 -10.87
N VAL A 520 5.25 22.64 -10.50
CA VAL A 520 3.88 22.74 -11.01
C VAL A 520 3.20 24.04 -10.59
N LEU A 521 3.52 24.58 -9.41
CA LEU A 521 3.04 25.88 -8.96
C LEU A 521 3.79 27.06 -9.64
N GLY A 522 4.86 26.78 -10.39
CA GLY A 522 5.72 27.80 -10.99
C GLY A 522 6.63 28.51 -9.98
N ILE A 523 6.83 27.89 -8.82
CA ILE A 523 7.71 28.41 -7.77
C ILE A 523 9.10 27.81 -7.98
N LYS A 524 10.04 28.63 -8.38
CA LYS A 524 11.42 28.18 -8.61
C LYS A 524 12.16 28.03 -7.28
N ASP A 525 12.70 26.85 -7.08
CA ASP A 525 13.69 26.60 -6.04
C ASP A 525 15.09 26.81 -6.63
N ASN A 526 15.73 27.90 -6.23
CA ASN A 526 17.07 28.30 -6.69
C ASN A 526 18.16 27.92 -5.66
N ASN A 527 17.88 27.01 -4.72
CA ASN A 527 18.85 26.59 -3.72
C ASN A 527 19.97 25.77 -4.39
N PRO A 528 21.24 26.22 -4.35
CA PRO A 528 22.35 25.49 -4.95
C PRO A 528 22.63 24.15 -4.24
N GLU A 529 22.14 23.97 -3.02
CA GLU A 529 22.29 22.75 -2.21
C GLU A 529 21.13 21.77 -2.40
N LYS A 530 20.18 22.08 -3.30
CA LYS A 530 18.95 21.30 -3.49
C LYS A 530 19.18 19.79 -3.61
N GLU A 531 20.13 19.36 -4.46
CA GLU A 531 20.42 17.93 -4.66
C GLU A 531 20.95 17.26 -3.39
N HIS A 532 21.80 17.96 -2.63
CA HIS A 532 22.33 17.44 -1.37
C HIS A 532 21.24 17.35 -0.30
N LEU A 533 20.38 18.36 -0.20
CA LEU A 533 19.24 18.34 0.72
C LEU A 533 18.25 17.22 0.37
N MET A 534 17.98 16.99 -0.92
CA MET A 534 17.14 15.88 -1.37
C MET A 534 17.74 14.51 -1.01
N ALA A 535 19.06 14.36 -1.11
CA ALA A 535 19.71 13.11 -0.71
C ALA A 535 19.59 12.85 0.81
N LEU A 536 19.73 13.91 1.63
CA LEU A 536 19.54 13.80 3.08
C LEU A 536 18.08 13.58 3.48
N ASP A 537 17.13 14.21 2.79
CA ASP A 537 15.70 13.98 2.99
C ASP A 537 15.31 12.53 2.68
N ASN A 538 15.79 12.01 1.55
CA ASN A 538 15.57 10.61 1.18
C ASN A 538 16.21 9.64 2.19
N LEU A 539 17.45 9.89 2.60
CA LEU A 539 18.12 9.10 3.65
C LEU A 539 17.30 9.05 4.93
N TRP A 540 16.83 10.22 5.41
CA TRP A 540 16.10 10.30 6.67
C TRP A 540 14.70 9.71 6.59
N SER A 541 14.01 9.86 5.45
CA SER A 541 12.73 9.23 5.17
C SER A 541 12.83 7.70 5.11
N CYS A 542 13.88 7.15 4.47
CA CYS A 542 14.17 5.73 4.51
C CYS A 542 14.44 5.24 5.94
N TYR A 543 15.24 5.99 6.72
CA TYR A 543 15.56 5.65 8.11
C TYR A 543 14.29 5.62 8.97
N GLU A 544 13.41 6.63 8.84
CA GLU A 544 12.11 6.68 9.50
C GLU A 544 11.34 5.37 9.31
N ILE A 545 11.13 4.96 8.05
CA ILE A 545 10.13 3.95 7.72
C ILE A 545 10.68 2.51 7.68
N MET A 546 11.99 2.32 7.50
CA MET A 546 12.60 0.97 7.53
C MET A 546 12.48 0.33 8.91
N GLY A 547 12.67 1.09 9.99
CA GLY A 547 12.47 0.57 11.35
C GLY A 547 11.02 0.18 11.62
N VAL A 548 10.08 0.97 11.12
CA VAL A 548 8.64 0.67 11.18
C VAL A 548 8.33 -0.64 10.45
N SER A 549 8.89 -0.82 9.26
CA SER A 549 8.72 -2.06 8.47
C SER A 549 9.32 -3.27 9.19
N LEU A 550 10.46 -3.12 9.85
CA LEU A 550 11.05 -4.19 10.66
C LEU A 550 10.18 -4.57 11.85
N VAL A 551 9.48 -3.59 12.46
CA VAL A 551 8.49 -3.87 13.52
C VAL A 551 7.32 -4.66 12.97
N ASP A 552 6.75 -4.25 11.84
CA ASP A 552 5.61 -4.91 11.18
C ASP A 552 5.94 -6.35 10.79
N ILE A 553 7.06 -6.58 10.10
CA ILE A 553 7.54 -7.93 9.72
C ILE A 553 7.75 -8.80 10.96
N SER A 554 8.38 -8.28 12.00
CA SER A 554 8.66 -9.01 13.24
C SER A 554 7.37 -9.38 13.98
N LEU A 555 6.38 -8.47 14.01
CA LEU A 555 5.07 -8.73 14.58
C LEU A 555 4.34 -9.86 13.84
N TRP A 556 4.36 -9.85 12.50
CA TRP A 556 3.73 -10.89 11.69
C TRP A 556 4.40 -12.25 11.85
N LYS A 557 5.73 -12.31 11.95
CA LYS A 557 6.48 -13.53 12.29
C LYS A 557 6.08 -14.07 13.67
N TRP A 558 5.92 -13.17 14.65
CA TRP A 558 5.48 -13.56 15.98
C TRP A 558 4.02 -14.04 16.00
N LEU A 559 3.11 -13.41 15.26
CA LEU A 559 1.72 -13.85 15.12
C LEU A 559 1.62 -15.27 14.55
N TYR A 560 2.43 -15.60 13.56
CA TYR A 560 2.48 -16.98 13.04
C TYR A 560 2.99 -17.99 14.06
N ALA A 561 3.92 -17.59 14.93
CA ALA A 561 4.39 -18.41 16.03
C ALA A 561 3.36 -18.51 17.20
N ASN A 562 2.44 -17.52 17.31
CA ASN A 562 1.45 -17.41 18.38
C ASN A 562 0.04 -17.17 17.83
N PRO A 563 -0.53 -18.11 17.06
CA PRO A 563 -1.73 -17.87 16.25
C PRO A 563 -3.03 -17.64 17.05
N ASN A 564 -3.00 -17.89 18.35
CA ASN A 564 -4.15 -17.71 19.25
C ASN A 564 -3.94 -16.52 20.21
N ALA A 565 -3.04 -15.61 19.88
CA ALA A 565 -2.74 -14.44 20.71
C ALA A 565 -3.98 -13.54 20.87
N THR A 566 -4.19 -13.07 22.09
CA THR A 566 -5.24 -12.08 22.40
C THR A 566 -4.80 -10.67 22.01
N PRO A 567 -5.72 -9.70 21.81
CA PRO A 567 -5.37 -8.30 21.55
C PRO A 567 -4.39 -7.71 22.56
N ALA A 568 -4.55 -8.03 23.84
CA ALA A 568 -3.64 -7.59 24.91
C ALA A 568 -2.21 -8.15 24.71
N GLN A 569 -2.07 -9.42 24.33
CA GLN A 569 -0.77 -10.03 24.03
C GLN A 569 -0.14 -9.44 22.77
N VAL A 570 -0.95 -9.17 21.73
CA VAL A 570 -0.48 -8.51 20.50
C VAL A 570 0.01 -7.10 20.83
N LYS A 571 -0.70 -6.33 21.69
CA LYS A 571 -0.26 -5.02 22.17
C LYS A 571 1.10 -5.11 22.87
N GLU A 572 1.21 -5.98 23.88
CA GLU A 572 2.45 -6.15 24.63
C GLU A 572 3.64 -6.52 23.74
N MET A 573 3.43 -7.44 22.79
CA MET A 573 4.48 -7.85 21.86
C MET A 573 4.83 -6.75 20.86
N THR A 574 3.86 -6.03 20.31
CA THR A 574 4.11 -4.90 19.41
C THR A 574 4.97 -3.84 20.09
N ILE A 575 4.65 -3.49 21.34
CA ILE A 575 5.42 -2.56 22.16
C ILE A 575 6.84 -3.09 22.41
N THR A 576 6.98 -4.38 22.72
CA THR A 576 8.28 -5.02 22.94
C THR A 576 9.14 -4.98 21.69
N ILE A 577 8.59 -5.40 20.56
CA ILE A 577 9.30 -5.38 19.27
C ILE A 577 9.70 -3.95 18.88
N ALA A 578 8.81 -2.98 19.05
CA ALA A 578 9.11 -1.58 18.75
C ALA A 578 10.29 -1.06 19.58
N LYS A 579 10.33 -1.38 20.88
CA LYS A 579 11.46 -1.06 21.78
C LYS A 579 12.75 -1.76 21.35
N ASP A 580 12.69 -3.03 21.00
CA ASP A 580 13.86 -3.79 20.57
C ASP A 580 14.45 -3.22 19.27
N VAL A 581 13.61 -2.90 18.27
CA VAL A 581 14.04 -2.25 17.03
C VAL A 581 14.61 -0.87 17.33
N TRP A 582 13.95 -0.07 18.18
CA TRP A 582 14.45 1.24 18.59
C TRP A 582 15.80 1.13 19.27
N ASN A 583 15.92 0.29 20.28
CA ASN A 583 17.15 0.13 21.07
C ASN A 583 18.33 -0.34 20.20
N LYS A 584 18.06 -1.16 19.20
CA LYS A 584 19.07 -1.71 18.31
C LYS A 584 19.57 -0.72 17.25
N TYR A 585 18.69 0.09 16.68
CA TYR A 585 18.99 0.88 15.49
C TYR A 585 18.83 2.40 15.65
N TYR A 586 18.10 2.87 16.66
CA TYR A 586 17.74 4.28 16.84
C TYR A 586 18.34 4.89 18.12
N ALA A 587 18.50 4.11 19.16
CA ALA A 587 18.92 4.61 20.48
C ALA A 587 20.26 5.37 20.44
N ASP A 588 21.25 4.91 19.66
CA ASP A 588 22.55 5.58 19.51
C ASP A 588 22.44 6.91 18.76
N VAL A 589 21.46 7.08 17.88
CA VAL A 589 21.25 8.31 17.11
C VAL A 589 20.48 9.34 17.92
N PHE A 590 19.45 8.89 18.67
CA PHE A 590 18.56 9.77 19.41
C PHE A 590 18.95 9.97 20.90
N GLY A 591 19.87 9.16 21.43
CA GLY A 591 20.24 9.20 22.83
C GLY A 591 19.17 8.71 23.80
N THR A 592 18.09 8.08 23.31
CA THR A 592 16.95 7.59 24.10
C THR A 592 16.76 6.09 23.89
N LYS A 593 16.23 5.42 24.91
CA LYS A 593 15.92 3.98 24.88
C LYS A 593 14.44 3.72 25.13
N ASP A 594 14.02 2.51 24.78
CA ASP A 594 12.69 1.97 25.07
C ASP A 594 11.53 2.79 24.47
N GLU A 595 11.79 3.48 23.35
CA GLU A 595 10.78 4.23 22.64
C GLU A 595 9.88 3.32 21.80
N THR A 596 8.59 3.63 21.80
CA THR A 596 7.57 2.79 21.16
C THR A 596 7.04 3.38 19.86
N ILE A 597 7.52 4.58 19.49
CA ILE A 597 6.91 5.40 18.43
C ILE A 597 6.84 4.72 17.06
N LEU A 598 7.72 3.75 16.79
CA LEU A 598 7.68 2.95 15.57
C LEU A 598 6.39 2.13 15.42
N ALA A 599 5.64 1.90 16.51
CA ALA A 599 4.36 1.19 16.50
C ALA A 599 3.13 2.07 16.22
N ILE A 600 3.31 3.38 15.96
CA ILE A 600 2.16 4.28 15.72
C ILE A 600 1.55 4.11 14.33
N TYR A 601 2.27 3.57 13.37
CA TYR A 601 1.89 3.57 11.97
C TYR A 601 0.57 2.84 11.69
N SER A 602 -0.35 3.52 11.01
CA SER A 602 -1.71 3.05 10.77
C SER A 602 -1.76 1.77 9.95
N HIS A 603 -0.89 1.63 8.95
CA HIS A 603 -0.89 0.45 8.07
C HIS A 603 -0.43 -0.84 8.75
N MET A 604 0.10 -0.81 9.97
CA MET A 604 0.22 -2.03 10.77
C MET A 604 -1.15 -2.63 11.11
N ILE A 605 -2.22 -1.80 11.06
CA ILE A 605 -3.56 -2.14 11.51
C ILE A 605 -4.48 -2.46 10.34
N ASP A 606 -4.50 -1.61 9.31
CA ASP A 606 -5.45 -1.66 8.19
C ASP A 606 -4.86 -2.33 6.93
N ASN A 607 -3.53 -2.33 6.78
CA ASN A 607 -2.87 -2.87 5.59
C ASN A 607 -1.59 -3.65 5.95
N PRO A 608 -1.75 -4.88 6.46
CA PRO A 608 -0.65 -5.68 6.98
C PRO A 608 0.50 -5.90 5.99
N LEU A 609 1.75 -5.74 6.47
CA LEU A 609 3.00 -5.90 5.71
C LEU A 609 3.16 -4.96 4.51
N TYR A 610 2.28 -3.96 4.37
CA TYR A 610 2.38 -2.94 3.34
C TYR A 610 3.53 -1.96 3.58
N LEU A 611 3.88 -1.72 4.84
CA LEU A 611 4.82 -0.68 5.25
C LEU A 611 6.21 -0.80 4.61
N SER A 612 6.60 -1.99 4.14
CA SER A 612 7.82 -2.20 3.37
C SER A 612 7.80 -1.53 1.98
N ALA A 613 6.62 -1.21 1.43
CA ALA A 613 6.49 -0.54 0.14
C ALA A 613 7.10 0.87 0.16
N TYR A 614 6.94 1.61 1.25
CA TYR A 614 7.42 2.99 1.35
C TYR A 614 8.95 3.12 1.29
N PRO A 615 9.75 2.41 2.14
CA PRO A 615 11.19 2.55 2.08
C PRO A 615 11.79 1.96 0.80
N LEU A 616 11.22 0.87 0.27
CA LEU A 616 11.58 0.37 -1.07
C LEU A 616 11.25 1.42 -2.13
N GLY A 617 10.09 2.06 -2.05
CA GLY A 617 9.68 3.15 -2.94
C GLY A 617 10.63 4.35 -2.88
N HIS A 618 11.10 4.75 -1.70
CA HIS A 618 12.10 5.81 -1.56
C HIS A 618 13.46 5.45 -2.20
N LEU A 619 13.90 4.19 -2.10
CA LEU A 619 15.12 3.73 -2.77
C LEU A 619 14.95 3.75 -4.29
N ILE A 620 13.80 3.27 -4.79
CA ILE A 620 13.47 3.27 -6.23
C ILE A 620 13.36 4.70 -6.74
N ASP A 621 12.58 5.55 -6.06
CA ASP A 621 12.44 6.99 -6.37
C ASP A 621 13.79 7.68 -6.50
N PHE A 622 14.71 7.44 -5.55
CA PHE A 622 16.04 8.02 -5.61
C PHE A 622 16.84 7.58 -6.85
N GLN A 623 16.77 6.29 -7.21
CA GLN A 623 17.42 5.77 -8.42
C GLN A 623 16.77 6.32 -9.69
N LEU A 624 15.42 6.49 -9.72
CA LEU A 624 14.68 7.12 -10.80
C LEU A 624 15.06 8.59 -10.97
N GLU A 625 15.13 9.36 -9.89
CA GLU A 625 15.52 10.77 -9.94
C GLU A 625 16.93 10.95 -10.53
N LYS A 626 17.88 10.08 -10.17
CA LYS A 626 19.20 10.06 -10.81
C LYS A 626 19.13 9.79 -12.31
N GLN A 627 18.23 8.88 -12.73
CA GLN A 627 18.01 8.54 -14.13
C GLN A 627 17.40 9.70 -14.93
N PHE A 628 16.54 10.51 -14.30
CA PHE A 628 15.88 11.65 -14.95
C PHE A 628 16.79 12.87 -15.15
N GLN A 629 17.91 12.97 -14.42
CA GLN A 629 18.82 14.11 -14.52
C GLN A 629 19.33 14.34 -15.96
N GLY A 630 19.13 15.55 -16.46
CA GLY A 630 19.55 15.95 -17.80
C GLY A 630 18.75 15.35 -18.97
N LYS A 631 17.66 14.64 -18.70
CA LYS A 631 16.78 14.01 -19.69
C LYS A 631 15.40 14.67 -19.71
N ASN A 632 14.61 14.39 -20.75
CA ASN A 632 13.20 14.76 -20.73
C ASN A 632 12.44 13.85 -19.78
N PHE A 633 11.86 14.45 -18.73
CA PHE A 633 11.18 13.75 -17.66
C PHE A 633 10.04 12.85 -18.16
N ALA A 634 9.13 13.42 -18.96
CA ALA A 634 7.97 12.68 -19.47
C ALA A 634 8.38 11.47 -20.33
N THR A 635 9.39 11.63 -21.18
CA THR A 635 9.92 10.57 -22.04
C THR A 635 10.51 9.42 -21.21
N GLU A 636 11.29 9.73 -20.18
CA GLU A 636 11.88 8.70 -19.32
C GLU A 636 10.83 8.01 -18.46
N VAL A 637 9.87 8.74 -17.88
CA VAL A 637 8.75 8.14 -17.14
C VAL A 637 7.98 7.18 -18.04
N GLN A 638 7.60 7.61 -19.24
CA GLN A 638 6.88 6.79 -20.20
C GLN A 638 7.67 5.49 -20.51
N ARG A 639 8.93 5.63 -20.94
CA ARG A 639 9.80 4.49 -21.29
C ARG A 639 9.94 3.48 -20.15
N ILE A 640 10.10 3.99 -18.91
CA ILE A 640 10.38 3.14 -17.75
C ILE A 640 9.10 2.39 -17.31
N PHE A 641 7.97 3.08 -17.27
CA PHE A 641 6.72 2.49 -16.81
C PHE A 641 6.01 1.62 -17.87
N GLU A 642 6.28 1.82 -19.15
CA GLU A 642 5.86 0.90 -20.23
C GLU A 642 6.49 -0.49 -20.15
N GLN A 643 7.50 -0.70 -19.31
CA GLN A 643 8.03 -2.04 -19.05
C GLN A 643 6.96 -2.98 -18.48
N GLY A 644 5.96 -2.42 -17.79
CA GLY A 644 4.91 -3.19 -17.18
C GLY A 644 5.41 -4.07 -16.04
N ARG A 645 4.67 -5.12 -15.70
CA ARG A 645 4.88 -5.97 -14.55
C ARG A 645 5.98 -7.02 -14.77
N LEU A 646 7.24 -6.60 -14.81
CA LEU A 646 8.41 -7.46 -14.66
C LEU A 646 8.68 -7.74 -13.17
N ILE A 647 9.63 -8.64 -12.83
CA ILE A 647 10.14 -8.73 -11.46
C ILE A 647 10.99 -7.49 -11.12
N PRO A 648 11.05 -7.06 -9.83
CA PRO A 648 11.69 -5.81 -9.41
C PRO A 648 13.10 -5.59 -9.96
N GLN A 649 13.97 -6.57 -9.84
CA GLN A 649 15.37 -6.42 -10.22
C GLN A 649 15.56 -6.25 -11.73
N LEU A 650 14.78 -6.94 -12.56
CA LEU A 650 14.82 -6.80 -14.02
C LEU A 650 14.21 -5.47 -14.46
N TRP A 651 13.12 -5.04 -13.81
CA TRP A 651 12.51 -3.74 -14.09
C TRP A 651 13.48 -2.59 -13.79
N MET A 652 14.16 -2.63 -12.64
CA MET A 652 15.17 -1.64 -12.28
C MET A 652 16.36 -1.65 -13.24
N LYS A 653 16.86 -2.85 -13.59
CA LYS A 653 17.94 -2.98 -14.58
C LYS A 653 17.55 -2.37 -15.93
N GLY A 654 16.33 -2.61 -16.43
CA GLY A 654 15.82 -2.03 -17.67
C GLY A 654 15.52 -0.54 -17.56
N GLY A 655 15.02 -0.08 -16.40
CA GLY A 655 14.66 1.31 -16.13
C GLY A 655 15.86 2.24 -15.93
N VAL A 656 16.76 1.86 -15.01
CA VAL A 656 17.86 2.71 -14.52
C VAL A 656 19.25 2.09 -14.70
N GLY A 657 19.36 0.92 -15.32
CA GLY A 657 20.63 0.26 -15.64
C GLY A 657 21.27 -0.52 -14.49
N GLN A 658 20.64 -0.58 -13.32
CA GLN A 658 21.15 -1.28 -12.14
C GLN A 658 20.00 -1.84 -11.29
N PRO A 659 20.22 -2.88 -10.46
CA PRO A 659 19.19 -3.42 -9.58
C PRO A 659 18.81 -2.43 -8.49
N LEU A 660 17.72 -2.73 -7.76
CA LEU A 660 17.35 -2.03 -6.53
C LEU A 660 18.43 -2.24 -5.48
N ALA A 661 18.95 -1.14 -4.92
CA ALA A 661 20.06 -1.15 -3.97
C ALA A 661 20.03 0.06 -3.04
N ILE A 662 20.69 -0.04 -1.89
CA ILE A 662 20.81 1.05 -0.90
C ILE A 662 22.01 1.97 -1.20
N GLU A 663 23.05 1.47 -1.87
CA GLU A 663 24.31 2.17 -2.12
C GLU A 663 24.12 3.52 -2.80
N PRO A 664 23.25 3.67 -3.84
CA PRO A 664 23.05 4.97 -4.48
C PRO A 664 22.60 6.08 -3.52
N THR A 665 21.72 5.74 -2.57
CA THR A 665 21.22 6.68 -1.55
C THR A 665 22.31 6.98 -0.52
N LEU A 666 23.00 5.96 -0.01
CA LEU A 666 24.07 6.13 1.00
C LEU A 666 25.25 6.94 0.46
N GLU A 667 25.70 6.66 -0.76
CA GLU A 667 26.79 7.41 -1.41
C GLU A 667 26.43 8.89 -1.63
N ALA A 668 25.19 9.17 -2.05
CA ALA A 668 24.73 10.53 -2.23
C ALA A 668 24.60 11.27 -0.90
N ALA A 669 24.09 10.59 0.12
CA ALA A 669 24.02 11.14 1.47
C ALA A 669 25.41 11.41 2.06
N ALA A 670 26.39 10.51 1.86
CA ALA A 670 27.77 10.73 2.29
C ALA A 670 28.35 12.03 1.69
N LYS A 671 28.17 12.24 0.36
CA LYS A 671 28.60 13.48 -0.31
C LYS A 671 27.85 14.71 0.22
N ALA A 672 26.55 14.58 0.47
CA ALA A 672 25.76 15.67 1.01
C ALA A 672 26.20 16.08 2.42
N LEU A 673 26.56 15.13 3.27
CA LEU A 673 27.08 15.36 4.62
C LEU A 673 28.45 16.08 4.64
N GLU A 674 29.24 16.00 3.56
CA GLU A 674 30.47 16.76 3.42
C GLU A 674 30.22 18.25 3.06
N VAL A 675 29.13 18.53 2.35
CA VAL A 675 28.78 19.86 1.83
C VAL A 675 27.87 20.64 2.79
N ILE A 676 26.81 20.00 3.26
CA ILE A 676 25.81 20.60 4.15
C ILE A 676 26.36 20.66 5.59
N LYS A 677 26.41 21.87 6.14
CA LYS A 677 27.00 22.12 7.48
C LYS A 677 25.93 22.46 8.53
#